data_35101a89745fc2b9e60db9bf90e16c84
#
_entry.id   35101a89745fc2b9e60db9bf90e16c84
#
_cell.length_a   1.000
_cell.length_b   1.000
_cell.length_c   1.000
_cell.angle_alpha   90.00
_cell.angle_beta   90.00
_cell.angle_gamma   90.00
#
_symmetry.space_group_name_H-M   'P 1'
#
loop_
_entity.id
_entity.type
_entity.pdbx_description
1 polymer ?
#
loop_
_entity_poly.entity_id
_entity_poly.type
_entity_poly.pdbx_seq_one_letter_code
_entity_poly.pdbx_strand_id
1 'polypeptide(L)'
;MGLAAVALPILIHLFTRARAKPIPFSSLRFLKQLRNQKIRRIKIRQILLLLLRTLAVLFLVLGFARPTCRTQSGSGARSRTSAVLLLDNSASMALEEQGESLFAAAREAGARIIELMQPGDELYLCTTTDTLEGTERRAFHDFQAFRRRLEATPLSFRATDISAGMRFAQNLLQSAHNVNKELYLLSDMQATGFAADSLPAREFNPRQYAVPLLASHPANLAVTGVRLRSAILERGKTVEVEVTLANSGQEPGRTKLVQLFIHGQRVAQRMVSLERGTTAQELFRFIVDRDGWIEGYVQLEDDALMEDNLRYFTFYVPERLNVGVIGERTAGSELLQLALQSSADSSAFLRLFTVVPERSFGLAIDSLQLLLLHDVSRLPDAVVERIGAWHSRGGGIILVLGRRTDIGWYNARLAPVLGLSPVLAAFGEGGHFSLGRVDGTHPVFSGIFEGAEIQFARPQFNFACRVASAPDQHALLSFSTGDPYLYEVRRDEGALLVFTSSFEPEVSDMAYRTIFAPLLHRSISYLAAHGQNRGVELSAGEVLRYRLAGQELQKQLEIHRPDGGVDLVHPGITASGAWIDHAATGIPGLYSLRADGKRLAVWAVNIPARELDLRRAERELVEDSHHLHWVDDPARIDQFIREERIGREYWRELLLAGLLLLLLEMALYREKGELPSEEESQEMRRGS
;
A
#
# COMPACT_ATOMS: atom_id res chain seq x y z
N MET A 1 12.03 49.49 -33.28
CA MET A 1 12.23 50.93 -33.00
C MET A 1 13.35 51.16 -31.96
N GLY A 2 13.41 50.46 -30.83
CA GLY A 2 14.42 50.67 -29.77
C GLY A 2 15.87 50.45 -30.21
N LEU A 3 16.16 49.52 -31.10
CA LEU A 3 17.52 49.23 -31.62
C LEU A 3 18.10 50.45 -32.38
N ALA A 4 17.32 51.32 -32.95
CA ALA A 4 17.77 52.54 -33.58
C ALA A 4 18.40 53.56 -32.56
N ALA A 5 17.99 53.50 -31.28
CA ALA A 5 18.58 54.32 -30.21
C ALA A 5 20.05 53.99 -29.92
N VAL A 6 20.51 52.75 -30.25
CA VAL A 6 21.92 52.33 -30.10
C VAL A 6 22.85 53.09 -31.06
N ALA A 7 22.34 53.59 -32.19
CA ALA A 7 23.08 54.41 -33.11
C ALA A 7 23.28 55.83 -32.59
N LEU A 8 22.47 56.34 -31.66
CA LEU A 8 22.50 57.70 -31.17
C LEU A 8 23.84 58.12 -30.55
N PRO A 9 24.49 57.34 -29.66
CA PRO A 9 25.84 57.68 -29.15
C PRO A 9 26.87 57.76 -30.23
N ILE A 10 26.80 56.91 -31.27
CA ILE A 10 27.72 56.87 -32.41
C ILE A 10 27.52 58.14 -33.25
N LEU A 11 26.26 58.51 -33.56
CA LEU A 11 25.94 59.71 -34.33
C LEU A 11 26.37 60.96 -33.59
N ILE A 12 26.08 61.08 -32.28
CA ILE A 12 26.54 62.20 -31.48
C ILE A 12 28.06 62.32 -31.51
N HIS A 13 28.78 61.22 -31.38
CA HIS A 13 30.26 61.21 -31.46
C HIS A 13 30.80 61.68 -32.84
N LEU A 14 30.12 61.30 -33.92
CA LEU A 14 30.51 61.68 -35.28
C LEU A 14 30.28 63.18 -35.55
N PHE A 15 29.14 63.73 -35.05
CA PHE A 15 28.77 65.14 -35.27
C PHE A 15 29.45 66.13 -34.30
N THR A 16 29.92 65.65 -33.12
CA THR A 16 30.58 66.51 -32.10
C THR A 16 32.10 66.60 -32.29
N ARG A 17 32.64 66.24 -33.47
CA ARG A 17 34.07 66.42 -33.79
C ARG A 17 34.37 67.89 -33.79
N ALA A 18 34.92 68.45 -32.68
CA ALA A 18 35.34 69.84 -32.56
C ALA A 18 36.44 70.15 -33.59
N ARG A 19 36.19 71.15 -34.42
CA ARG A 19 37.21 71.72 -35.33
C ARG A 19 38.23 72.50 -34.49
N ALA A 20 39.44 71.95 -34.37
CA ALA A 20 40.54 72.65 -33.71
C ALA A 20 40.92 73.91 -34.50
N LYS A 21 40.89 75.13 -33.83
CA LYS A 21 41.44 76.33 -34.44
C LYS A 21 42.97 76.20 -34.53
N PRO A 22 43.60 76.38 -35.70
CA PRO A 22 45.06 76.44 -35.83
C PRO A 22 45.66 77.69 -35.18
N ILE A 23 46.58 77.45 -34.24
CA ILE A 23 47.40 78.56 -33.65
C ILE A 23 48.83 78.39 -34.16
N PRO A 24 49.41 79.41 -34.78
CA PRO A 24 50.81 79.35 -35.31
C PRO A 24 51.79 79.36 -34.13
N PHE A 25 52.71 78.31 -34.19
CA PHE A 25 53.75 78.15 -33.18
C PHE A 25 55.12 77.97 -33.86
N SER A 26 56.15 78.60 -33.35
CA SER A 26 57.45 78.80 -34.02
C SER A 26 58.43 77.68 -33.92
N SER A 27 58.18 76.57 -33.14
CA SER A 27 59.11 75.39 -33.13
C SER A 27 58.35 74.13 -32.78
N LEU A 28 58.34 73.17 -33.72
CA LEU A 28 57.54 71.90 -33.63
C LEU A 28 58.32 70.66 -33.23
N ARG A 29 59.65 70.76 -32.99
CA ARG A 29 60.46 69.55 -32.82
C ARG A 29 60.30 68.80 -31.54
N PHE A 30 60.01 69.44 -30.43
CA PHE A 30 59.77 68.83 -29.10
C PHE A 30 58.31 68.37 -28.90
N LEU A 31 57.37 69.05 -29.53
CA LEU A 31 55.99 68.73 -29.50
C LEU A 31 55.58 67.45 -30.24
N LYS A 32 56.37 67.02 -31.26
CA LYS A 32 56.04 65.84 -32.05
C LYS A 32 56.22 64.52 -31.30
N GLN A 33 57.19 64.38 -30.39
CA GLN A 33 57.42 63.16 -29.64
C GLN A 33 56.36 62.98 -28.47
N LEU A 34 56.07 64.02 -27.76
CA LEU A 34 55.06 64.01 -26.71
C LEU A 34 53.63 63.91 -27.26
N ARG A 35 53.35 64.40 -28.45
CA ARG A 35 52.05 64.40 -29.12
C ARG A 35 51.57 62.98 -29.45
N ASN A 36 52.46 62.11 -29.91
CA ASN A 36 52.03 60.77 -30.38
C ASN A 36 51.54 59.82 -29.23
N GLN A 37 52.17 59.90 -28.07
CA GLN A 37 51.72 59.12 -26.93
C GLN A 37 50.45 59.66 -26.24
N LYS A 38 50.36 60.96 -26.01
CA LYS A 38 49.15 61.59 -25.41
C LYS A 38 47.91 61.49 -26.32
N ILE A 39 48.08 61.73 -27.64
CA ILE A 39 46.94 61.64 -28.58
C ILE A 39 46.47 60.18 -28.73
N ARG A 40 47.35 59.21 -28.67
CA ARG A 40 46.96 57.79 -28.71
C ARG A 40 46.19 57.38 -27.49
N ARG A 41 46.57 57.81 -26.27
CA ARG A 41 45.80 57.57 -25.02
C ARG A 41 44.46 58.28 -25.02
N ILE A 42 44.37 59.49 -25.50
CA ILE A 42 43.09 60.25 -25.59
C ILE A 42 42.14 59.60 -26.59
N LYS A 43 42.64 59.15 -27.76
CA LYS A 43 41.80 58.46 -28.74
C LYS A 43 41.30 57.10 -28.25
N ILE A 44 42.16 56.34 -27.58
CA ILE A 44 41.77 55.03 -27.00
C ILE A 44 40.69 55.26 -25.92
N ARG A 45 40.87 56.24 -25.04
CA ARG A 45 39.86 56.58 -23.99
C ARG A 45 38.55 57.04 -24.60
N GLN A 46 38.56 57.89 -25.65
CA GLN A 46 37.34 58.34 -26.34
C GLN A 46 36.60 57.19 -27.03
N ILE A 47 37.32 56.23 -27.61
CA ILE A 47 36.75 55.02 -28.21
C ILE A 47 36.17 54.12 -27.12
N LEU A 48 36.88 53.96 -25.97
CA LEU A 48 36.41 53.16 -24.85
C LEU A 48 35.11 53.75 -24.23
N LEU A 49 35.08 55.06 -24.04
CA LEU A 49 33.85 55.75 -23.54
C LEU A 49 32.68 55.63 -24.53
N LEU A 50 32.95 55.73 -25.85
CA LEU A 50 31.94 55.52 -26.88
C LEU A 50 31.42 54.07 -26.84
N LEU A 51 32.30 53.11 -26.68
CA LEU A 51 31.94 51.69 -26.58
C LEU A 51 31.09 51.41 -25.35
N LEU A 52 31.52 51.93 -24.16
CA LEU A 52 30.79 51.76 -22.92
C LEU A 52 29.37 52.36 -23.01
N ARG A 53 29.26 53.59 -23.57
CA ARG A 53 27.97 54.25 -23.76
C ARG A 53 27.06 53.51 -24.73
N THR A 54 27.61 53.01 -25.83
CA THR A 54 26.86 52.26 -26.83
C THR A 54 26.38 50.94 -26.26
N LEU A 55 27.24 50.23 -25.51
CA LEU A 55 26.88 49.01 -24.79
C LEU A 55 25.84 49.22 -23.71
N ALA A 56 25.97 50.29 -22.92
CA ALA A 56 24.98 50.63 -21.90
C ALA A 56 23.59 50.90 -22.49
N VAL A 57 23.53 51.66 -23.60
CA VAL A 57 22.27 51.89 -24.33
C VAL A 57 21.72 50.58 -24.91
N LEU A 58 22.60 49.75 -25.46
CA LEU A 58 22.21 48.41 -25.97
C LEU A 58 21.59 47.54 -24.88
N PHE A 59 22.25 47.44 -23.72
CA PHE A 59 21.72 46.64 -22.58
C PHE A 59 20.42 47.19 -22.02
N LEU A 60 20.25 48.55 -21.96
CA LEU A 60 19.01 49.19 -21.60
C LEU A 60 17.89 48.83 -22.60
N VAL A 61 18.16 48.96 -23.91
CA VAL A 61 17.20 48.63 -24.96
C VAL A 61 16.81 47.16 -24.90
N LEU A 62 17.79 46.26 -24.71
CA LEU A 62 17.54 44.85 -24.54
C LEU A 62 16.78 44.53 -23.26
N GLY A 63 17.08 45.20 -22.14
CA GLY A 63 16.33 45.06 -20.90
C GLY A 63 14.87 45.45 -21.07
N PHE A 64 14.55 46.52 -21.75
CA PHE A 64 13.16 46.92 -22.08
C PHE A 64 12.50 46.00 -23.11
N ALA A 65 13.29 45.36 -24.00
CA ALA A 65 12.76 44.36 -24.94
C ALA A 65 12.42 43.06 -24.32
N ARG A 66 12.80 42.81 -23.04
CA ARG A 66 12.55 41.57 -22.26
C ARG A 66 12.87 40.31 -23.06
N PRO A 67 14.13 40.10 -23.48
CA PRO A 67 14.48 38.90 -24.21
C PRO A 67 14.28 37.67 -23.32
N THR A 68 13.61 36.65 -23.86
CA THR A 68 13.44 35.33 -23.23
C THR A 68 14.25 34.30 -23.98
N CYS A 69 15.05 33.49 -23.27
CA CYS A 69 15.72 32.34 -23.85
C CYS A 69 14.87 31.09 -23.57
N ARG A 70 14.46 30.38 -24.62
CA ARG A 70 13.78 29.09 -24.54
C ARG A 70 14.79 27.97 -24.74
N THR A 71 14.70 26.96 -23.90
CA THR A 71 15.59 25.78 -23.96
C THR A 71 15.05 24.69 -24.91
N GLN A 72 13.77 24.76 -25.31
CA GLN A 72 13.16 23.78 -26.25
C GLN A 72 12.12 24.43 -27.16
N SER A 73 11.98 23.84 -28.38
CA SER A 73 11.03 24.22 -29.42
C SER A 73 9.60 23.82 -29.04
N GLY A 74 8.88 24.68 -28.33
CA GLY A 74 7.46 24.49 -28.01
C GLY A 74 6.59 25.45 -28.81
N SER A 75 5.38 25.02 -29.17
CA SER A 75 4.31 25.84 -29.75
C SER A 75 4.09 27.11 -28.94
N GLY A 76 3.86 28.23 -29.64
CA GLY A 76 3.95 29.61 -29.11
C GLY A 76 3.20 29.84 -27.79
N ALA A 77 3.71 30.78 -26.98
CA ALA A 77 3.22 31.20 -25.66
C ALA A 77 1.73 31.64 -25.59
N ARG A 78 1.04 31.68 -26.73
CA ARG A 78 -0.40 32.03 -26.88
C ARG A 78 -1.27 30.87 -27.28
N SER A 79 -0.72 29.63 -27.40
CA SER A 79 -1.54 28.45 -27.76
C SER A 79 -2.30 27.96 -26.56
N ARG A 80 -3.59 27.60 -26.75
CA ARG A 80 -4.44 27.05 -25.73
C ARG A 80 -3.88 25.74 -25.17
N THR A 81 -4.13 25.48 -23.91
CA THR A 81 -3.61 24.33 -23.14
C THR A 81 -4.74 23.39 -22.77
N SER A 82 -4.53 22.08 -22.90
CA SER A 82 -5.31 21.05 -22.22
C SER A 82 -4.45 20.50 -21.08
N ALA A 83 -4.91 20.64 -19.85
CA ALA A 83 -4.18 20.23 -18.65
C ALA A 83 -4.96 19.17 -17.85
N VAL A 84 -4.25 18.13 -17.39
CA VAL A 84 -4.77 17.16 -16.42
C VAL A 84 -4.13 17.45 -15.08
N LEU A 85 -4.97 17.64 -14.06
CA LEU A 85 -4.56 17.64 -12.66
C LEU A 85 -4.77 16.22 -12.12
N LEU A 86 -3.68 15.50 -11.88
CA LEU A 86 -3.68 14.20 -11.23
C LEU A 86 -3.42 14.41 -9.75
N LEU A 87 -4.50 14.36 -8.97
CA LEU A 87 -4.49 14.59 -7.53
C LEU A 87 -4.33 13.27 -6.80
N ASP A 88 -3.30 13.18 -5.99
CA ASP A 88 -3.17 12.12 -5.02
C ASP A 88 -4.14 12.37 -3.87
N ASN A 89 -5.10 11.49 -3.71
CA ASN A 89 -6.10 11.53 -2.65
C ASN A 89 -6.01 10.32 -1.72
N SER A 90 -4.85 9.68 -1.65
CA SER A 90 -4.58 8.54 -0.78
C SER A 90 -4.60 8.90 0.71
N ALA A 91 -4.65 7.88 1.56
CA ALA A 91 -4.66 8.04 3.01
C ALA A 91 -3.41 8.77 3.54
N SER A 92 -2.24 8.57 2.92
CA SER A 92 -1.00 9.25 3.31
C SER A 92 -1.04 10.77 3.16
N MET A 93 -1.87 11.28 2.23
CA MET A 93 -2.07 12.72 2.05
C MET A 93 -2.82 13.38 3.22
N ALA A 94 -3.40 12.60 4.13
CA ALA A 94 -3.96 13.10 5.39
C ALA A 94 -2.88 13.53 6.39
N LEU A 95 -1.61 13.13 6.18
CA LEU A 95 -0.49 13.47 7.05
C LEU A 95 -0.44 14.98 7.32
N GLU A 96 -0.45 15.34 8.61
CA GLU A 96 -0.44 16.73 9.05
C GLU A 96 0.98 17.19 9.41
N GLU A 97 1.34 18.38 8.91
CA GLU A 97 2.53 19.10 9.31
C GLU A 97 2.15 20.55 9.65
N GLN A 98 2.52 21.02 10.84
CA GLN A 98 2.21 22.36 11.34
C GLN A 98 0.70 22.71 11.35
N GLY A 99 -0.18 21.69 11.44
CA GLY A 99 -1.63 21.85 11.48
C GLY A 99 -2.30 21.95 10.11
N GLU A 100 -1.59 21.67 9.02
CA GLU A 100 -2.11 21.60 7.67
C GLU A 100 -1.82 20.21 7.07
N SER A 101 -2.83 19.58 6.43
CA SER A 101 -2.63 18.30 5.78
C SER A 101 -1.97 18.47 4.40
N LEU A 102 -1.19 17.47 3.97
CA LEU A 102 -0.61 17.44 2.62
C LEU A 102 -1.71 17.53 1.55
N PHE A 103 -2.89 16.99 1.85
CA PHE A 103 -4.03 17.08 0.94
C PHE A 103 -4.58 18.51 0.80
N ALA A 104 -4.58 19.31 1.86
CA ALA A 104 -4.94 20.71 1.80
C ALA A 104 -3.92 21.50 0.96
N ALA A 105 -2.62 21.25 1.18
CA ALA A 105 -1.55 21.83 0.38
C ALA A 105 -1.65 21.42 -1.11
N ALA A 106 -2.07 20.18 -1.41
CA ALA A 106 -2.32 19.73 -2.78
C ALA A 106 -3.45 20.53 -3.46
N ARG A 107 -4.54 20.76 -2.75
CA ARG A 107 -5.66 21.55 -3.25
C ARG A 107 -5.24 23.00 -3.50
N GLU A 108 -4.43 23.58 -2.62
CA GLU A 108 -3.92 24.94 -2.78
C GLU A 108 -2.99 25.03 -4.00
N ALA A 109 -2.05 24.08 -4.17
CA ALA A 109 -1.20 24.01 -5.36
C ALA A 109 -2.04 23.87 -6.65
N GLY A 110 -3.07 23.01 -6.61
CA GLY A 110 -4.04 22.88 -7.70
C GLY A 110 -4.78 24.16 -8.02
N ALA A 111 -5.21 24.92 -7.00
CA ALA A 111 -5.86 26.21 -7.18
C ALA A 111 -4.93 27.23 -7.86
N ARG A 112 -3.65 27.26 -7.50
CA ARG A 112 -2.64 28.12 -8.17
C ARG A 112 -2.43 27.72 -9.63
N ILE A 113 -2.47 26.43 -9.97
CA ILE A 113 -2.41 25.96 -11.36
C ILE A 113 -3.63 26.46 -12.15
N ILE A 114 -4.82 26.42 -11.55
CA ILE A 114 -6.06 26.93 -12.17
C ILE A 114 -5.94 28.43 -12.52
N GLU A 115 -5.30 29.24 -11.69
CA GLU A 115 -5.09 30.67 -11.91
C GLU A 115 -4.18 30.98 -13.11
N LEU A 116 -3.41 30.00 -13.58
CA LEU A 116 -2.59 30.14 -14.79
C LEU A 116 -3.35 29.85 -16.09
N MET A 117 -4.57 29.32 -16.00
CA MET A 117 -5.37 28.95 -17.16
C MET A 117 -6.05 30.17 -17.78
N GLN A 118 -6.20 30.13 -19.09
CA GLN A 118 -6.77 31.20 -19.89
C GLN A 118 -8.10 30.76 -20.52
N PRO A 119 -9.00 31.70 -20.85
CA PRO A 119 -10.23 31.36 -21.55
C PRO A 119 -9.98 30.53 -22.82
N GLY A 120 -10.59 29.34 -22.90
CA GLY A 120 -10.41 28.38 -23.98
C GLY A 120 -9.44 27.25 -23.67
N ASP A 121 -8.81 27.27 -22.50
CA ASP A 121 -8.08 26.10 -21.98
C ASP A 121 -9.06 25.03 -21.47
N GLU A 122 -8.62 23.78 -21.42
CA GLU A 122 -9.36 22.60 -20.97
C GLU A 122 -8.68 22.04 -19.72
N LEU A 123 -9.46 21.78 -18.67
CA LEU A 123 -8.99 21.15 -17.44
C LEU A 123 -9.67 19.81 -17.22
N TYR A 124 -8.91 18.81 -16.78
CA TYR A 124 -9.39 17.51 -16.37
C TYR A 124 -8.89 17.22 -14.96
N LEU A 125 -9.76 16.67 -14.10
CA LEU A 125 -9.40 16.22 -12.76
C LEU A 125 -9.38 14.69 -12.73
N CYS A 126 -8.25 14.13 -12.32
CA CYS A 126 -8.08 12.70 -12.08
C CYS A 126 -7.57 12.50 -10.66
N THR A 127 -7.88 11.36 -10.05
CA THR A 127 -7.32 10.94 -8.77
C THR A 127 -6.44 9.70 -8.94
N THR A 128 -5.51 9.46 -8.02
CA THR A 128 -4.61 8.30 -8.08
C THR A 128 -5.26 7.00 -7.59
N THR A 129 -6.30 7.10 -6.75
CA THR A 129 -6.97 5.94 -6.14
C THR A 129 -8.19 5.44 -6.92
N ASP A 130 -8.84 6.30 -7.73
CA ASP A 130 -10.09 6.01 -8.45
C ASP A 130 -9.95 6.24 -9.96
N THR A 131 -8.85 5.78 -10.55
CA THR A 131 -8.48 6.06 -11.94
C THR A 131 -9.46 5.55 -12.99
N LEU A 132 -10.31 4.58 -12.69
CA LEU A 132 -11.18 3.92 -13.66
C LEU A 132 -12.68 4.22 -13.49
N GLU A 133 -13.17 4.46 -12.28
CA GLU A 133 -14.61 4.51 -12.00
C GLU A 133 -15.16 5.89 -11.65
N GLY A 134 -14.35 6.79 -11.11
CA GLY A 134 -14.79 8.12 -10.61
C GLY A 134 -14.36 9.31 -11.45
N THR A 135 -13.57 9.10 -12.50
CA THR A 135 -12.98 10.20 -13.26
C THR A 135 -13.92 10.68 -14.34
N GLU A 136 -14.36 11.93 -14.24
CA GLU A 136 -15.07 12.59 -15.32
C GLU A 136 -14.14 12.76 -16.52
N ARG A 137 -14.36 11.99 -17.59
CA ARG A 137 -13.63 12.13 -18.86
C ARG A 137 -13.97 13.44 -19.60
N ARG A 138 -14.76 14.30 -18.97
CA ARG A 138 -15.23 15.54 -19.56
C ARG A 138 -14.32 16.70 -19.19
N ALA A 139 -13.93 17.49 -20.18
CA ALA A 139 -13.17 18.72 -19.97
C ALA A 139 -14.02 19.77 -19.23
N PHE A 140 -13.42 20.42 -18.27
CA PHE A 140 -13.95 21.62 -17.64
C PHE A 140 -13.45 22.85 -18.42
N HIS A 141 -14.37 23.70 -18.85
CA HIS A 141 -14.07 25.02 -19.41
C HIS A 141 -14.42 26.16 -18.43
N ASP A 142 -15.22 25.83 -17.41
CA ASP A 142 -15.51 26.72 -16.27
C ASP A 142 -14.53 26.40 -15.12
N PHE A 143 -13.57 27.29 -14.91
CA PHE A 143 -12.53 27.13 -13.89
C PHE A 143 -13.08 27.23 -12.46
N GLN A 144 -14.20 27.92 -12.26
CA GLN A 144 -14.86 27.97 -10.95
C GLN A 144 -15.58 26.63 -10.64
N ALA A 145 -16.19 26.02 -11.62
CA ALA A 145 -16.76 24.68 -11.47
C ALA A 145 -15.67 23.65 -11.21
N PHE A 146 -14.51 23.74 -11.89
CA PHE A 146 -13.37 22.87 -11.65
C PHE A 146 -12.82 23.05 -10.22
N ARG A 147 -12.65 24.29 -9.75
CA ARG A 147 -12.19 24.59 -8.39
C ARG A 147 -13.13 23.99 -7.34
N ARG A 148 -14.45 24.17 -7.48
CA ARG A 148 -15.42 23.52 -6.59
C ARG A 148 -15.31 22.01 -6.59
N ARG A 149 -15.05 21.40 -7.75
CA ARG A 149 -14.85 19.95 -7.86
C ARG A 149 -13.57 19.50 -7.16
N LEU A 150 -12.47 20.23 -7.34
CA LEU A 150 -11.20 19.99 -6.64
C LEU A 150 -11.37 20.06 -5.11
N GLU A 151 -12.04 21.09 -4.62
CA GLU A 151 -12.33 21.29 -3.19
C GLU A 151 -13.26 20.20 -2.62
N ALA A 152 -14.20 19.68 -3.42
CA ALA A 152 -15.14 18.64 -3.03
C ALA A 152 -14.58 17.22 -3.14
N THR A 153 -13.38 17.02 -3.72
CA THR A 153 -12.78 15.68 -3.85
C THR A 153 -12.39 15.16 -2.47
N PRO A 154 -12.91 13.99 -2.01
CA PRO A 154 -12.57 13.45 -0.70
C PRO A 154 -11.22 12.72 -0.72
N LEU A 155 -10.64 12.54 0.46
CA LEU A 155 -9.61 11.52 0.67
C LEU A 155 -10.18 10.13 0.43
N SER A 156 -9.35 9.21 0.00
CA SER A 156 -9.68 7.82 -0.25
C SER A 156 -8.75 6.92 0.56
N PHE A 157 -9.28 5.82 1.07
CA PHE A 157 -8.50 4.81 1.78
C PHE A 157 -8.11 3.62 0.89
N ARG A 158 -8.39 3.73 -0.40
CA ARG A 158 -7.99 2.74 -1.41
C ARG A 158 -6.50 2.83 -1.70
N ALA A 159 -5.98 1.78 -2.30
CA ALA A 159 -4.60 1.74 -2.73
C ALA A 159 -4.30 2.73 -3.87
N THR A 160 -3.20 3.45 -3.74
CA THR A 160 -2.67 4.38 -4.74
C THR A 160 -1.99 3.64 -5.89
N ASP A 161 -2.23 4.10 -7.12
CA ASP A 161 -1.48 3.70 -8.30
C ASP A 161 -1.20 4.92 -9.18
N ILE A 162 -0.10 5.62 -8.87
CA ILE A 162 0.33 6.82 -9.60
C ILE A 162 0.62 6.47 -11.06
N SER A 163 1.24 5.31 -11.31
CA SER A 163 1.60 4.88 -12.66
C SER A 163 0.36 4.63 -13.54
N ALA A 164 -0.70 4.01 -12.99
CA ALA A 164 -1.96 3.85 -13.69
C ALA A 164 -2.67 5.20 -13.92
N GLY A 165 -2.66 6.07 -12.90
CA GLY A 165 -3.19 7.43 -12.98
C GLY A 165 -2.52 8.25 -14.08
N MET A 166 -1.20 8.20 -14.18
CA MET A 166 -0.44 8.86 -15.24
C MET A 166 -0.78 8.31 -16.63
N ARG A 167 -0.85 6.99 -16.79
CA ARG A 167 -1.27 6.37 -18.06
C ARG A 167 -2.67 6.83 -18.48
N PHE A 168 -3.59 6.87 -17.53
CA PHE A 168 -4.95 7.35 -17.77
C PHE A 168 -4.97 8.84 -18.18
N ALA A 169 -4.26 9.70 -17.45
CA ALA A 169 -4.14 11.11 -17.73
C ALA A 169 -3.50 11.40 -19.10
N GLN A 170 -2.45 10.65 -19.49
CA GLN A 170 -1.85 10.74 -20.81
C GLN A 170 -2.83 10.36 -21.93
N ASN A 171 -3.66 9.33 -21.73
CA ASN A 171 -4.68 8.93 -22.71
C ASN A 171 -5.77 10.02 -22.86
N LEU A 172 -6.18 10.67 -21.77
CA LEU A 172 -7.08 11.82 -21.82
C LEU A 172 -6.46 12.97 -22.62
N LEU A 173 -5.22 13.33 -22.33
CA LEU A 173 -4.50 14.40 -23.05
C LEU A 173 -4.33 14.08 -24.54
N GLN A 174 -4.14 12.83 -24.92
CA GLN A 174 -4.02 12.43 -26.31
C GLN A 174 -5.30 12.76 -27.09
N SER A 175 -6.48 12.60 -26.46
CA SER A 175 -7.78 12.89 -27.07
C SER A 175 -8.23 14.35 -26.91
N ALA A 176 -7.56 15.16 -26.10
CA ALA A 176 -7.91 16.56 -25.83
C ALA A 176 -7.64 17.46 -27.04
N HIS A 177 -8.32 18.61 -27.16
CA HIS A 177 -8.34 19.41 -28.39
C HIS A 177 -7.20 20.40 -28.55
N ASN A 178 -6.69 20.97 -27.42
CA ASN A 178 -5.70 22.03 -27.48
C ASN A 178 -4.30 21.50 -27.83
N VAL A 179 -3.46 22.38 -28.40
CA VAL A 179 -2.10 22.01 -28.88
C VAL A 179 -1.13 21.74 -27.74
N ASN A 180 -1.16 22.58 -26.70
CA ASN A 180 -0.31 22.36 -25.52
C ASN A 180 -0.97 21.30 -24.62
N LYS A 181 -0.18 20.34 -24.18
CA LYS A 181 -0.63 19.24 -23.32
C LYS A 181 0.22 19.22 -22.06
N GLU A 182 -0.42 19.32 -20.91
CA GLU A 182 0.27 19.39 -19.62
C GLU A 182 -0.39 18.43 -18.61
N LEU A 183 0.44 17.75 -17.81
CA LEU A 183 0.03 16.87 -16.72
C LEU A 183 0.71 17.37 -15.45
N TYR A 184 -0.06 17.54 -14.40
CA TYR A 184 0.39 17.95 -13.07
C TYR A 184 0.06 16.84 -12.08
N LEU A 185 1.10 16.17 -11.54
CA LEU A 185 0.97 15.20 -10.47
C LEU A 185 1.19 15.90 -9.13
N LEU A 186 0.15 15.96 -8.30
CA LEU A 186 0.19 16.51 -6.94
C LEU A 186 0.16 15.34 -5.97
N SER A 187 1.28 14.98 -5.35
CA SER A 187 1.42 13.77 -4.50
C SER A 187 2.54 13.96 -3.47
N ASP A 188 2.51 13.18 -2.40
CA ASP A 188 3.62 13.01 -1.45
C ASP A 188 4.76 12.15 -1.99
N MET A 189 4.62 11.66 -3.24
CA MET A 189 5.62 10.87 -3.95
C MET A 189 6.01 9.56 -3.24
N GLN A 190 5.06 8.87 -2.64
CA GLN A 190 5.30 7.54 -2.06
C GLN A 190 5.86 6.57 -3.09
N ALA A 191 6.92 5.84 -2.73
CA ALA A 191 7.58 4.87 -3.60
C ALA A 191 6.65 3.72 -4.03
N THR A 192 5.72 3.32 -3.15
CA THR A 192 4.75 2.25 -3.39
C THR A 192 3.69 2.59 -4.44
N GLY A 193 3.48 3.89 -4.74
CA GLY A 193 2.56 4.35 -5.79
C GLY A 193 3.13 4.26 -7.20
N PHE A 194 4.46 4.11 -7.35
CA PHE A 194 5.12 3.98 -8.63
C PHE A 194 5.35 2.51 -8.98
N ALA A 195 4.92 2.08 -10.16
CA ALA A 195 5.24 0.74 -10.66
C ALA A 195 6.76 0.63 -10.93
N ALA A 196 7.30 -0.57 -10.71
CA ALA A 196 8.73 -0.84 -10.98
C ALA A 196 9.10 -0.69 -12.47
N ASP A 197 8.11 -0.85 -13.36
CA ASP A 197 8.31 -0.70 -14.79
C ASP A 197 8.19 0.77 -15.19
N SER A 198 9.19 1.28 -15.91
CA SER A 198 9.14 2.60 -16.54
C SER A 198 7.92 2.70 -17.47
N LEU A 199 7.31 3.87 -17.53
CA LEU A 199 6.26 4.14 -18.51
C LEU A 199 6.87 3.96 -19.92
N PRO A 200 6.23 3.18 -20.81
CA PRO A 200 6.76 2.99 -22.15
C PRO A 200 6.89 4.34 -22.84
N ALA A 201 8.08 4.57 -23.46
CA ALA A 201 8.28 5.75 -24.30
C ALA A 201 7.22 5.75 -25.41
N ARG A 202 6.34 6.75 -25.41
CA ARG A 202 5.28 6.93 -26.40
C ARG A 202 5.67 8.04 -27.39
N GLU A 203 5.19 7.96 -28.61
CA GLU A 203 5.29 9.04 -29.59
C GLU A 203 4.65 10.36 -29.08
N PHE A 204 3.66 10.24 -28.19
CA PHE A 204 3.00 11.36 -27.53
C PHE A 204 3.63 11.59 -26.15
N ASN A 205 4.32 12.71 -26.00
CA ASN A 205 4.98 13.11 -24.76
C ASN A 205 4.47 14.50 -24.31
N PRO A 206 3.42 14.56 -23.45
CA PRO A 206 2.96 15.83 -22.87
C PRO A 206 4.03 16.37 -21.90
N ARG A 207 4.00 17.65 -21.60
CA ARG A 207 4.80 18.20 -20.49
C ARG A 207 4.23 17.67 -19.17
N GLN A 208 5.06 17.05 -18.37
CA GLN A 208 4.65 16.40 -17.14
C GLN A 208 5.42 17.01 -15.95
N TYR A 209 4.69 17.42 -14.92
CA TYR A 209 5.25 18.07 -13.75
C TYR A 209 4.93 17.27 -12.50
N ALA A 210 5.95 16.95 -11.71
CA ALA A 210 5.82 16.40 -10.36
C ALA A 210 5.81 17.56 -9.35
N VAL A 211 4.72 17.71 -8.62
CA VAL A 211 4.54 18.68 -7.55
C VAL A 211 4.60 17.94 -6.22
N PRO A 212 5.80 17.82 -5.62
CA PRO A 212 5.99 17.03 -4.42
C PRO A 212 5.48 17.77 -3.18
N LEU A 213 4.55 17.18 -2.47
CA LEU A 213 3.99 17.67 -1.23
C LEU A 213 4.60 16.86 -0.08
N LEU A 214 5.68 17.36 0.46
CA LEU A 214 6.55 16.58 1.33
C LEU A 214 6.53 17.15 2.75
N ALA A 215 6.15 16.31 3.73
CA ALA A 215 6.38 16.63 5.13
C ALA A 215 7.87 16.55 5.46
N SER A 216 8.39 17.51 6.24
CA SER A 216 9.82 17.61 6.53
C SER A 216 10.29 16.56 7.53
N HIS A 217 9.53 16.37 8.61
CA HIS A 217 9.90 15.48 9.72
C HIS A 217 8.67 14.80 10.34
N PRO A 218 7.95 13.95 9.60
CA PRO A 218 6.78 13.30 10.15
C PRO A 218 7.21 12.29 11.24
N ALA A 219 6.59 12.40 12.43
CA ALA A 219 6.65 11.36 13.44
C ALA A 219 5.44 10.45 13.21
N ASN A 220 5.65 9.22 12.74
CA ASN A 220 4.57 8.30 12.42
C ASN A 220 4.89 6.86 12.82
N LEU A 221 3.99 6.26 13.58
CA LEU A 221 3.99 4.85 13.95
C LEU A 221 2.67 4.22 13.51
N ALA A 222 2.71 3.28 12.58
CA ALA A 222 1.54 2.66 11.98
C ALA A 222 1.27 1.24 12.48
N VAL A 223 -0.02 0.85 12.55
CA VAL A 223 -0.43 -0.56 12.70
C VAL A 223 -0.55 -1.18 11.31
N THR A 224 0.49 -1.90 10.88
CA THR A 224 0.55 -2.46 9.53
C THR A 224 -0.09 -3.84 9.39
N GLY A 225 -0.32 -4.56 10.50
CA GLY A 225 -0.94 -5.88 10.46
C GLY A 225 -1.46 -6.33 11.81
N VAL A 226 -2.54 -7.13 11.78
CA VAL A 226 -3.06 -7.85 12.94
C VAL A 226 -3.30 -9.29 12.54
N ARG A 227 -2.68 -10.23 13.23
CA ARG A 227 -2.79 -11.66 12.94
C ARG A 227 -3.23 -12.44 14.17
N LEU A 228 -4.23 -13.28 13.99
CA LEU A 228 -4.65 -14.23 15.00
C LEU A 228 -3.64 -15.40 15.06
N ARG A 229 -2.92 -15.55 16.19
CA ARG A 229 -1.95 -16.63 16.42
C ARG A 229 -2.60 -17.89 16.97
N SER A 230 -3.68 -17.73 17.73
CA SER A 230 -4.43 -18.86 18.26
C SER A 230 -5.08 -19.68 17.15
N ALA A 231 -4.71 -20.94 17.05
CA ALA A 231 -5.32 -21.87 16.11
C ALA A 231 -6.66 -22.40 16.57
N ILE A 232 -6.93 -22.34 17.88
CA ILE A 232 -8.15 -22.86 18.52
C ILE A 232 -8.86 -21.71 19.22
N LEU A 233 -10.14 -21.53 18.87
CA LEU A 233 -10.98 -20.42 19.33
C LEU A 233 -12.16 -20.99 20.10
N GLU A 234 -12.12 -20.87 21.41
CA GLU A 234 -13.15 -21.35 22.33
C GLU A 234 -13.47 -20.27 23.37
N ARG A 235 -14.73 -20.17 23.76
CA ARG A 235 -15.15 -19.30 24.85
C ARG A 235 -14.43 -19.65 26.15
N GLY A 236 -14.01 -18.65 26.92
CA GLY A 236 -13.29 -18.83 28.17
C GLY A 236 -11.80 -19.17 28.03
N LYS A 237 -11.31 -19.33 26.82
CA LYS A 237 -9.88 -19.59 26.55
C LYS A 237 -9.14 -18.32 26.15
N THR A 238 -7.84 -18.34 26.39
CA THR A 238 -6.94 -17.25 26.00
C THR A 238 -6.72 -17.27 24.49
N VAL A 239 -6.93 -16.10 23.88
CA VAL A 239 -6.61 -15.86 22.45
C VAL A 239 -5.38 -14.96 22.36
N GLU A 240 -4.51 -15.30 21.45
CA GLU A 240 -3.29 -14.56 21.12
C GLU A 240 -3.45 -13.84 19.78
N VAL A 241 -3.22 -12.53 19.81
CA VAL A 241 -3.23 -11.66 18.63
C VAL A 241 -1.87 -11.01 18.50
N GLU A 242 -1.23 -11.21 17.36
CA GLU A 242 0.01 -10.57 16.98
C GLU A 242 -0.28 -9.29 16.20
N VAL A 243 0.28 -8.20 16.67
CA VAL A 243 0.17 -6.88 16.06
C VAL A 243 1.51 -6.50 15.47
N THR A 244 1.54 -6.18 14.17
CA THR A 244 2.72 -5.68 13.49
C THR A 244 2.66 -4.17 13.45
N LEU A 245 3.72 -3.54 13.96
CA LEU A 245 3.90 -2.09 14.01
C LEU A 245 5.09 -1.70 13.13
N ALA A 246 5.02 -0.56 12.47
CA ALA A 246 6.12 0.00 11.68
C ALA A 246 6.31 1.48 11.98
N ASN A 247 7.55 1.92 12.19
CA ASN A 247 7.91 3.33 12.26
C ASN A 247 8.32 3.79 10.85
N SER A 248 7.40 4.39 10.12
CA SER A 248 7.64 4.99 8.82
C SER A 248 8.04 6.48 8.89
N GLY A 249 8.01 7.06 10.09
CA GLY A 249 8.40 8.44 10.35
C GLY A 249 9.90 8.69 10.22
N GLN A 250 10.29 9.96 10.25
CA GLN A 250 11.70 10.39 10.20
C GLN A 250 12.31 10.59 11.58
N GLU A 251 11.49 10.74 12.61
CA GLU A 251 11.96 10.86 13.98
C GLU A 251 12.24 9.48 14.61
N PRO A 252 13.22 9.36 15.53
CA PRO A 252 13.36 8.17 16.36
C PRO A 252 12.09 8.02 17.20
N GLY A 253 11.62 6.77 17.32
CA GLY A 253 10.34 6.48 17.92
C GLY A 253 10.26 6.94 19.38
N ARG A 254 9.32 7.82 19.65
CA ARG A 254 8.85 8.06 21.01
C ARG A 254 8.13 6.82 21.48
N THR A 255 8.18 6.55 22.79
CA THR A 255 7.38 5.48 23.37
C THR A 255 5.91 5.80 23.21
N LYS A 256 5.18 4.98 22.46
CA LYS A 256 3.75 5.12 22.17
C LYS A 256 2.95 4.03 22.86
N LEU A 257 1.72 4.36 23.24
CA LEU A 257 0.76 3.42 23.80
C LEU A 257 0.01 2.69 22.69
N VAL A 258 0.09 1.35 22.70
CA VAL A 258 -0.67 0.46 21.83
C VAL A 258 -1.75 -0.21 22.65
N GLN A 259 -3.00 -0.12 22.21
CA GLN A 259 -4.16 -0.61 22.92
C GLN A 259 -4.93 -1.60 22.06
N LEU A 260 -5.39 -2.69 22.67
CA LEU A 260 -6.25 -3.69 22.01
C LEU A 260 -7.67 -3.57 22.57
N PHE A 261 -8.63 -3.42 21.68
CA PHE A 261 -10.05 -3.35 22.00
C PHE A 261 -10.81 -4.53 21.42
N ILE A 262 -11.73 -5.09 22.20
CA ILE A 262 -12.69 -6.12 21.79
C ILE A 262 -14.09 -5.61 22.11
N HIS A 263 -14.98 -5.59 21.12
CA HIS A 263 -16.34 -5.05 21.23
C HIS A 263 -16.39 -3.65 21.88
N GLY A 264 -15.39 -2.81 21.57
CA GLY A 264 -15.26 -1.46 22.12
C GLY A 264 -14.71 -1.37 23.55
N GLN A 265 -14.37 -2.50 24.17
CA GLN A 265 -13.74 -2.54 25.50
C GLN A 265 -12.25 -2.80 25.37
N ARG A 266 -11.44 -2.01 26.07
CA ARG A 266 -9.98 -2.21 26.11
C ARG A 266 -9.64 -3.45 26.94
N VAL A 267 -9.04 -4.46 26.30
CA VAL A 267 -8.68 -5.74 26.94
C VAL A 267 -7.20 -5.86 27.25
N ALA A 268 -6.32 -5.15 26.51
CA ALA A 268 -4.88 -5.15 26.73
C ALA A 268 -4.25 -3.85 26.24
N GLN A 269 -3.05 -3.55 26.79
CA GLN A 269 -2.24 -2.40 26.35
C GLN A 269 -0.76 -2.68 26.54
N ARG A 270 0.09 -2.03 25.72
CA ARG A 270 1.55 -2.07 25.81
C ARG A 270 2.16 -0.74 25.42
N MET A 271 3.31 -0.43 26.01
CA MET A 271 4.17 0.67 25.58
C MET A 271 5.21 0.12 24.62
N VAL A 272 5.32 0.74 23.44
CA VAL A 272 6.24 0.30 22.39
C VAL A 272 7.08 1.49 21.92
N SER A 273 8.36 1.25 21.71
CA SER A 273 9.30 2.21 21.15
C SER A 273 10.01 1.56 19.97
N LEU A 274 9.97 2.19 18.80
CA LEU A 274 10.54 1.69 17.57
C LEU A 274 11.52 2.70 16.97
N GLU A 275 12.70 2.22 16.62
CA GLU A 275 13.66 3.01 15.87
C GLU A 275 13.11 3.32 14.46
N ARG A 276 13.62 4.39 13.87
CA ARG A 276 13.24 4.82 12.53
C ARG A 276 13.43 3.70 11.50
N GLY A 277 12.41 3.47 10.64
CA GLY A 277 12.44 2.48 9.57
C GLY A 277 12.41 1.04 10.03
N THR A 278 12.11 0.78 11.33
CA THR A 278 12.02 -0.58 11.87
C THR A 278 10.58 -1.04 12.02
N THR A 279 10.40 -2.36 12.10
CA THR A 279 9.13 -3.01 12.40
C THR A 279 9.27 -3.85 13.67
N ALA A 280 8.19 -3.96 14.44
CA ALA A 280 8.11 -4.87 15.59
C ALA A 280 6.81 -5.66 15.56
N GLN A 281 6.84 -6.83 16.21
CA GLN A 281 5.68 -7.67 16.43
C GLN A 281 5.40 -7.76 17.92
N GLU A 282 4.19 -7.32 18.32
CA GLU A 282 3.74 -7.35 19.69
C GLU A 282 2.63 -8.38 19.88
N LEU A 283 2.78 -9.24 20.90
CA LEU A 283 1.82 -10.29 21.19
C LEU A 283 0.89 -9.86 22.32
N PHE A 284 -0.40 -9.74 22.01
CA PHE A 284 -1.47 -9.47 22.96
C PHE A 284 -2.21 -10.74 23.33
N ARG A 285 -2.60 -10.86 24.60
CA ARG A 285 -3.37 -11.99 25.12
C ARG A 285 -4.62 -11.49 25.83
N PHE A 286 -5.73 -12.11 25.56
CA PHE A 286 -7.00 -11.82 26.23
C PHE A 286 -7.91 -13.08 26.26
N ILE A 287 -8.88 -13.09 27.16
CA ILE A 287 -9.85 -14.19 27.25
C ILE A 287 -11.11 -13.78 26.48
N VAL A 288 -11.60 -14.68 25.62
CA VAL A 288 -12.86 -14.48 24.91
C VAL A 288 -14.03 -14.87 25.81
N ASP A 289 -14.93 -13.93 26.09
CA ASP A 289 -16.04 -14.08 27.03
C ASP A 289 -17.36 -14.50 26.38
N ARG A 290 -17.45 -14.49 25.04
CA ARG A 290 -18.68 -14.77 24.29
C ARG A 290 -18.42 -15.56 23.02
N ASP A 291 -19.51 -16.13 22.48
CA ASP A 291 -19.54 -16.84 21.22
C ASP A 291 -19.96 -15.93 20.07
N GLY A 292 -19.78 -16.39 18.83
CA GLY A 292 -20.15 -15.68 17.62
C GLY A 292 -19.01 -14.84 17.05
N TRP A 293 -19.36 -13.79 16.30
CA TRP A 293 -18.40 -12.87 15.71
C TRP A 293 -17.79 -11.96 16.78
N ILE A 294 -16.47 -12.04 16.93
CA ILE A 294 -15.66 -11.17 17.77
C ILE A 294 -15.12 -10.04 16.92
N GLU A 295 -15.41 -8.83 17.32
CA GLU A 295 -15.01 -7.58 16.68
C GLU A 295 -13.93 -6.93 17.51
N GLY A 296 -12.79 -6.63 16.89
CA GLY A 296 -11.67 -6.00 17.57
C GLY A 296 -11.00 -4.93 16.72
N TYR A 297 -10.25 -4.07 17.39
CA TYR A 297 -9.34 -3.14 16.75
C TYR A 297 -8.13 -2.87 17.66
N VAL A 298 -7.03 -2.56 17.01
CA VAL A 298 -5.82 -2.05 17.65
C VAL A 298 -5.79 -0.55 17.43
N GLN A 299 -5.47 0.20 18.48
CA GLN A 299 -5.37 1.65 18.45
C GLN A 299 -4.01 2.08 18.99
N LEU A 300 -3.34 2.96 18.24
CA LEU A 300 -2.18 3.72 18.69
C LEU A 300 -2.61 5.07 19.26
N GLU A 301 -1.70 5.66 20.02
CA GLU A 301 -1.78 7.06 20.43
C GLU A 301 -1.58 7.96 19.21
N ASP A 302 -2.35 9.06 19.12
CA ASP A 302 -2.38 9.96 17.97
C ASP A 302 -0.98 10.50 17.61
N ASP A 303 -0.74 10.61 16.30
CA ASP A 303 0.47 11.20 15.73
C ASP A 303 0.16 12.00 14.44
N ALA A 304 1.14 12.16 13.54
CA ALA A 304 0.99 13.00 12.36
C ALA A 304 0.03 12.41 11.30
N LEU A 305 -0.24 11.09 11.35
CA LEU A 305 -1.17 10.41 10.46
C LEU A 305 -2.16 9.57 11.29
N MET A 306 -3.31 10.14 11.62
CA MET A 306 -4.29 9.48 12.49
C MET A 306 -4.97 8.27 11.83
N GLU A 307 -5.03 8.22 10.52
CA GLU A 307 -5.71 7.19 9.74
C GLU A 307 -5.06 5.81 9.88
N ASP A 308 -3.75 5.73 10.11
CA ASP A 308 -3.02 4.48 10.26
C ASP A 308 -2.85 4.03 11.73
N ASN A 309 -3.36 4.81 12.66
CA ASN A 309 -3.40 4.52 14.10
C ASN A 309 -4.44 3.47 14.47
N LEU A 310 -5.36 3.13 13.57
CA LEU A 310 -6.45 2.17 13.79
C LEU A 310 -6.36 1.03 12.79
N ARG A 311 -6.40 -0.22 13.30
CA ARG A 311 -6.53 -1.40 12.46
C ARG A 311 -7.54 -2.36 13.04
N TYR A 312 -8.52 -2.74 12.23
CA TYR A 312 -9.63 -3.60 12.60
C TYR A 312 -9.32 -5.06 12.32
N PHE A 313 -9.88 -5.95 13.12
CA PHE A 313 -9.84 -7.39 12.89
C PHE A 313 -11.11 -8.03 13.42
N THR A 314 -11.41 -9.22 12.92
CA THR A 314 -12.55 -10.00 13.36
C THR A 314 -12.22 -11.49 13.27
N PHE A 315 -12.89 -12.28 14.08
CA PHE A 315 -12.86 -13.75 14.03
C PHE A 315 -14.13 -14.33 14.61
N TYR A 316 -14.41 -15.59 14.28
CA TYR A 316 -15.61 -16.25 14.75
C TYR A 316 -15.29 -17.28 15.82
N VAL A 317 -16.01 -17.26 16.94
CA VAL A 317 -15.96 -18.25 18.01
C VAL A 317 -17.24 -19.05 17.96
N PRO A 318 -17.19 -20.35 17.64
CA PRO A 318 -18.39 -21.16 17.55
C PRO A 318 -19.03 -21.38 18.93
N GLU A 319 -20.34 -21.29 19.01
CA GLU A 319 -21.10 -21.66 20.20
C GLU A 319 -21.04 -23.18 20.42
N ARG A 320 -21.16 -23.94 19.33
CA ARG A 320 -21.12 -25.41 19.31
C ARG A 320 -20.48 -25.89 18.01
N LEU A 321 -19.76 -27.00 18.09
CA LEU A 321 -19.24 -27.73 16.95
C LEU A 321 -20.10 -28.97 16.68
N ASN A 322 -20.72 -29.03 15.51
CA ASN A 322 -21.41 -30.22 15.03
C ASN A 322 -20.38 -31.15 14.39
N VAL A 323 -20.17 -32.31 15.01
CA VAL A 323 -19.23 -33.33 14.57
C VAL A 323 -20.00 -34.56 14.12
N GLY A 324 -19.88 -34.90 12.83
CA GLY A 324 -20.39 -36.16 12.29
C GLY A 324 -19.39 -37.28 12.56
N VAL A 325 -19.83 -38.40 13.04
CA VAL A 325 -19.01 -39.61 13.22
C VAL A 325 -19.63 -40.73 12.39
N ILE A 326 -18.88 -41.21 11.40
CA ILE A 326 -19.25 -42.42 10.62
C ILE A 326 -18.32 -43.53 11.00
N GLY A 327 -18.85 -44.60 11.52
CA GLY A 327 -18.08 -45.78 11.92
C GLY A 327 -18.97 -46.96 12.31
N GLU A 328 -18.42 -48.14 12.32
CA GLU A 328 -19.09 -49.33 12.83
C GLU A 328 -19.25 -49.24 14.36
N ARG A 329 -20.19 -50.01 14.90
CA ARG A 329 -20.40 -50.11 16.37
C ARG A 329 -19.37 -51.09 16.94
N THR A 330 -18.27 -50.57 17.44
CA THR A 330 -17.14 -51.31 17.97
C THR A 330 -16.67 -50.76 19.30
N ALA A 331 -15.83 -51.50 20.02
CA ALA A 331 -15.25 -51.05 21.28
C ALA A 331 -14.40 -49.76 21.05
N GLY A 332 -13.68 -49.66 19.94
CA GLY A 332 -12.92 -48.47 19.59
C GLY A 332 -13.81 -47.23 19.30
N SER A 333 -14.95 -47.46 18.63
CA SER A 333 -15.93 -46.39 18.39
C SER A 333 -16.61 -45.92 19.71
N GLU A 334 -16.87 -46.83 20.65
CA GLU A 334 -17.37 -46.46 21.96
C GLU A 334 -16.38 -45.66 22.81
N LEU A 335 -15.10 -46.12 22.79
CA LEU A 335 -14.00 -45.39 23.45
C LEU A 335 -13.75 -44.01 22.83
N LEU A 336 -13.86 -43.90 21.51
CA LEU A 336 -13.79 -42.63 20.80
C LEU A 336 -14.92 -41.67 21.25
N GLN A 337 -16.18 -42.17 21.30
CA GLN A 337 -17.31 -41.36 21.78
C GLN A 337 -17.13 -40.96 23.23
N LEU A 338 -16.70 -41.87 24.11
CA LEU A 338 -16.43 -41.57 25.50
C LEU A 338 -15.33 -40.52 25.66
N ALA A 339 -14.25 -40.62 24.89
CA ALA A 339 -13.19 -39.61 24.89
C ALA A 339 -13.68 -38.24 24.47
N LEU A 340 -14.52 -38.14 23.43
CA LEU A 340 -15.11 -36.90 22.97
C LEU A 340 -16.13 -36.28 23.97
N GLN A 341 -16.73 -37.10 24.82
CA GLN A 341 -17.70 -36.64 25.86
C GLN A 341 -17.05 -36.41 27.22
N SER A 342 -15.79 -36.79 27.41
CA SER A 342 -15.11 -36.93 28.72
C SER A 342 -14.80 -35.61 29.43
N SER A 343 -14.83 -34.44 28.76
CA SER A 343 -14.62 -33.16 29.45
C SER A 343 -15.95 -32.46 29.71
N ALA A 344 -16.14 -31.96 30.92
CA ALA A 344 -17.36 -31.22 31.33
C ALA A 344 -17.62 -29.99 30.44
N ASP A 345 -16.52 -29.33 29.95
CA ASP A 345 -16.60 -28.22 29.01
C ASP A 345 -16.94 -28.70 27.60
N SER A 346 -16.50 -29.92 27.20
CA SER A 346 -16.71 -30.45 25.84
C SER A 346 -18.14 -30.91 25.59
N SER A 347 -18.85 -31.41 26.58
CA SER A 347 -20.22 -31.92 26.40
C SER A 347 -21.20 -30.81 26.00
N ALA A 348 -20.92 -29.57 26.36
CA ALA A 348 -21.70 -28.41 25.94
C ALA A 348 -21.24 -27.86 24.58
N PHE A 349 -19.93 -28.03 24.24
CA PHE A 349 -19.32 -27.46 23.04
C PHE A 349 -19.40 -28.39 21.81
N LEU A 350 -19.31 -29.73 22.02
CA LEU A 350 -19.39 -30.72 20.94
C LEU A 350 -20.79 -31.34 20.83
N ARG A 351 -21.38 -31.27 19.64
CA ARG A 351 -22.61 -31.99 19.32
C ARG A 351 -22.30 -33.11 18.35
N LEU A 352 -22.39 -34.37 18.82
CA LEU A 352 -22.03 -35.55 18.04
C LEU A 352 -23.25 -36.09 17.30
N PHE A 353 -23.07 -36.39 16.00
CA PHE A 353 -24.04 -37.08 15.15
C PHE A 353 -23.41 -38.38 14.67
N THR A 354 -23.66 -39.49 15.36
CA THR A 354 -23.06 -40.80 15.05
C THR A 354 -24.00 -41.61 14.18
N VAL A 355 -23.45 -42.11 13.06
CA VAL A 355 -24.17 -42.99 12.13
C VAL A 355 -23.26 -44.11 11.69
N VAL A 356 -23.85 -45.30 11.36
CA VAL A 356 -23.15 -46.38 10.73
C VAL A 356 -23.01 -46.12 9.21
N PRO A 357 -22.02 -46.71 8.52
CA PRO A 357 -21.75 -46.47 7.10
C PRO A 357 -22.98 -46.61 6.19
N GLU A 358 -23.85 -47.62 6.44
CA GLU A 358 -25.06 -47.85 5.63
C GLU A 358 -26.10 -46.73 5.75
N ARG A 359 -26.12 -46.01 6.88
CA ARG A 359 -27.04 -44.91 7.16
C ARG A 359 -26.44 -43.52 6.90
N SER A 360 -25.23 -43.46 6.34
CA SER A 360 -24.48 -42.21 6.09
C SER A 360 -25.22 -41.25 5.15
N PHE A 361 -26.14 -41.71 4.30
CA PHE A 361 -27.00 -40.87 3.46
C PHE A 361 -27.83 -39.89 4.26
N GLY A 362 -28.32 -40.27 5.45
CA GLY A 362 -29.15 -39.45 6.30
C GLY A 362 -28.40 -38.37 7.08
N LEU A 363 -27.09 -38.35 7.03
CA LEU A 363 -26.28 -37.35 7.71
C LEU A 363 -26.30 -36.02 6.94
N ALA A 364 -26.69 -34.96 7.64
CA ALA A 364 -26.71 -33.61 7.08
C ALA A 364 -25.29 -33.02 7.07
N ILE A 365 -24.42 -33.50 6.15
CA ILE A 365 -22.99 -33.15 6.09
C ILE A 365 -22.77 -31.65 6.01
N ASP A 366 -23.62 -30.91 5.26
CA ASP A 366 -23.49 -29.45 5.10
C ASP A 366 -23.73 -28.66 6.40
N SER A 367 -24.30 -29.30 7.42
CA SER A 367 -24.49 -28.67 8.76
C SER A 367 -23.33 -28.95 9.73
N LEU A 368 -22.36 -29.78 9.32
CA LEU A 368 -21.24 -30.17 10.15
C LEU A 368 -20.06 -29.20 9.96
N GLN A 369 -19.30 -29.00 11.02
CA GLN A 369 -17.99 -28.36 10.96
C GLN A 369 -16.87 -29.40 10.79
N LEU A 370 -17.09 -30.65 11.22
CA LEU A 370 -16.11 -31.71 11.14
C LEU A 370 -16.79 -33.07 10.89
N LEU A 371 -16.15 -33.89 10.09
CA LEU A 371 -16.51 -35.28 9.86
C LEU A 371 -15.36 -36.23 10.29
N LEU A 372 -15.70 -37.19 11.17
CA LEU A 372 -14.78 -38.22 11.60
C LEU A 372 -15.21 -39.58 10.99
N LEU A 373 -14.32 -40.18 10.21
CA LEU A 373 -14.47 -41.49 9.59
C LEU A 373 -13.62 -42.48 10.38
N HIS A 374 -14.23 -43.37 11.17
CA HIS A 374 -13.51 -44.29 12.03
C HIS A 374 -13.57 -45.73 11.49
N ASP A 375 -12.46 -46.25 10.98
CA ASP A 375 -12.24 -47.63 10.48
C ASP A 375 -13.40 -48.11 9.59
N VAL A 376 -13.77 -47.28 8.62
CA VAL A 376 -14.91 -47.52 7.72
C VAL A 376 -14.48 -48.49 6.62
N SER A 377 -15.24 -49.57 6.43
CA SER A 377 -14.97 -50.54 5.38
C SER A 377 -15.22 -49.95 3.99
N ARG A 378 -16.42 -49.42 3.76
CA ARG A 378 -16.85 -48.76 2.52
C ARG A 378 -17.94 -47.76 2.80
N LEU A 379 -18.05 -46.73 1.92
CA LEU A 379 -19.16 -45.79 1.87
C LEU A 379 -19.81 -45.87 0.49
N PRO A 380 -21.10 -45.52 0.36
CA PRO A 380 -21.75 -45.35 -0.95
C PRO A 380 -21.06 -44.23 -1.73
N ASP A 381 -20.85 -44.45 -3.05
CA ASP A 381 -20.13 -43.48 -3.92
C ASP A 381 -20.72 -42.06 -3.85
N ALA A 382 -22.05 -41.93 -3.85
CA ALA A 382 -22.69 -40.64 -3.71
C ALA A 382 -22.42 -39.92 -2.39
N VAL A 383 -22.15 -40.66 -1.30
CA VAL A 383 -21.74 -40.08 -0.01
C VAL A 383 -20.29 -39.62 -0.09
N VAL A 384 -19.41 -40.42 -0.73
CA VAL A 384 -17.99 -40.05 -0.96
C VAL A 384 -17.90 -38.74 -1.74
N GLU A 385 -18.64 -38.59 -2.85
CA GLU A 385 -18.66 -37.40 -3.66
C GLU A 385 -19.18 -36.18 -2.86
N ARG A 386 -20.23 -36.36 -2.05
CA ARG A 386 -20.77 -35.34 -1.18
C ARG A 386 -19.78 -34.90 -0.10
N ILE A 387 -19.04 -35.84 0.49
CA ILE A 387 -17.95 -35.55 1.44
C ILE A 387 -16.85 -34.76 0.74
N GLY A 388 -16.42 -35.17 -0.45
CA GLY A 388 -15.40 -34.46 -1.23
C GLY A 388 -15.81 -33.03 -1.56
N ALA A 389 -17.03 -32.84 -2.08
CA ALA A 389 -17.58 -31.51 -2.37
C ALA A 389 -17.74 -30.63 -1.11
N TRP A 390 -18.05 -31.19 0.04
CA TRP A 390 -18.12 -30.47 1.30
C TRP A 390 -16.72 -30.14 1.83
N HIS A 391 -15.77 -31.08 1.73
CA HIS A 391 -14.38 -30.87 2.14
C HIS A 391 -13.70 -29.76 1.35
N SER A 392 -13.88 -29.72 0.01
CA SER A 392 -13.32 -28.65 -0.84
C SER A 392 -13.83 -27.25 -0.51
N ARG A 393 -14.92 -27.15 0.27
CA ARG A 393 -15.49 -25.92 0.79
C ARG A 393 -15.03 -25.59 2.22
N GLY A 394 -13.99 -26.24 2.71
CA GLY A 394 -13.39 -26.01 4.02
C GLY A 394 -13.84 -26.97 5.13
N GLY A 395 -14.62 -28.00 4.82
CA GLY A 395 -15.02 -29.01 5.81
C GLY A 395 -13.84 -29.79 6.36
N GLY A 396 -13.67 -29.86 7.68
CA GLY A 396 -12.60 -30.59 8.35
C GLY A 396 -12.85 -32.09 8.41
N ILE A 397 -11.87 -32.93 8.07
CA ILE A 397 -12.01 -34.40 8.14
C ILE A 397 -10.94 -35.00 9.05
N ILE A 398 -11.37 -35.88 9.97
CA ILE A 398 -10.50 -36.84 10.64
C ILE A 398 -10.78 -38.23 10.03
N LEU A 399 -9.79 -38.83 9.41
CA LEU A 399 -9.86 -40.16 8.86
C LEU A 399 -9.01 -41.10 9.73
N VAL A 400 -9.59 -42.18 10.18
CA VAL A 400 -8.93 -43.21 10.98
C VAL A 400 -8.96 -44.52 10.17
N LEU A 401 -7.82 -44.97 9.70
CA LEU A 401 -7.67 -46.23 9.01
C LEU A 401 -7.49 -47.39 10.01
N GLY A 402 -7.98 -48.58 9.68
CA GLY A 402 -7.91 -49.70 10.56
C GLY A 402 -8.01 -51.07 9.81
N ARG A 403 -8.23 -52.14 10.56
CA ARG A 403 -8.32 -53.47 9.97
C ARG A 403 -9.54 -53.70 9.07
N ARG A 404 -10.59 -52.94 9.27
CA ARG A 404 -11.83 -53.01 8.49
C ARG A 404 -11.78 -52.22 7.20
N THR A 405 -10.88 -51.28 7.12
CA THR A 405 -10.73 -50.41 5.94
C THR A 405 -10.38 -51.29 4.73
N ASP A 406 -11.28 -51.33 3.74
CA ASP A 406 -10.99 -51.95 2.44
C ASP A 406 -10.00 -51.11 1.67
N ILE A 407 -8.73 -51.53 1.63
CA ILE A 407 -7.62 -50.80 0.99
C ILE A 407 -7.89 -50.62 -0.51
N GLY A 408 -8.50 -51.62 -1.18
CA GLY A 408 -8.82 -51.51 -2.60
C GLY A 408 -9.84 -50.45 -2.87
N TRP A 409 -10.93 -50.39 -2.08
CA TRP A 409 -11.95 -49.37 -2.16
C TRP A 409 -11.39 -47.98 -1.77
N TYR A 410 -10.62 -47.90 -0.68
CA TYR A 410 -9.99 -46.66 -0.25
C TYR A 410 -9.14 -46.07 -1.38
N ASN A 411 -8.24 -46.83 -1.97
CA ASN A 411 -7.36 -46.39 -3.04
C ASN A 411 -8.11 -46.01 -4.32
N ALA A 412 -9.20 -46.70 -4.64
CA ALA A 412 -9.94 -46.51 -5.89
C ALA A 412 -10.99 -45.39 -5.79
N ARG A 413 -11.56 -45.11 -4.60
CA ARG A 413 -12.73 -44.24 -4.43
C ARG A 413 -12.49 -43.06 -3.47
N LEU A 414 -12.07 -43.33 -2.23
CA LEU A 414 -11.97 -42.28 -1.20
C LEU A 414 -10.73 -41.40 -1.36
N ALA A 415 -9.56 -42.06 -1.57
CA ALA A 415 -8.30 -41.35 -1.66
C ALA A 415 -8.23 -40.33 -2.81
N PRO A 416 -8.68 -40.63 -4.06
CA PRO A 416 -8.68 -39.67 -5.15
C PRO A 416 -9.60 -38.47 -4.90
N VAL A 417 -10.78 -38.70 -4.31
CA VAL A 417 -11.78 -37.63 -4.04
C VAL A 417 -11.26 -36.68 -2.97
N LEU A 418 -10.59 -37.19 -1.94
CA LEU A 418 -10.04 -36.38 -0.84
C LEU A 418 -8.60 -35.91 -1.09
N GLY A 419 -7.97 -36.30 -2.20
CA GLY A 419 -6.57 -36.00 -2.51
C GLY A 419 -5.57 -36.66 -1.59
N LEU A 420 -5.89 -37.86 -1.08
CA LEU A 420 -5.03 -38.60 -0.18
C LEU A 420 -4.11 -39.55 -0.95
N SER A 421 -2.97 -39.86 -0.33
CA SER A 421 -2.07 -40.87 -0.88
C SER A 421 -2.62 -42.27 -0.72
N PRO A 422 -2.30 -43.17 -1.66
CA PRO A 422 -2.74 -44.56 -1.58
C PRO A 422 -2.10 -45.30 -0.41
N VAL A 423 -2.85 -46.22 0.20
CA VAL A 423 -2.32 -47.21 1.14
C VAL A 423 -1.59 -48.31 0.33
N LEU A 424 -0.32 -48.51 0.66
CA LEU A 424 0.54 -49.50 -0.01
C LEU A 424 0.34 -50.90 0.54
N ALA A 425 0.27 -51.00 1.87
CA ALA A 425 0.13 -52.28 2.57
C ALA A 425 -0.31 -52.07 4.03
N ALA A 426 -0.88 -53.06 4.64
CA ALA A 426 -0.97 -53.18 6.10
C ALA A 426 0.31 -53.84 6.65
N PHE A 427 0.69 -53.44 7.87
CA PHE A 427 1.87 -54.00 8.55
C PHE A 427 1.63 -54.15 10.06
N GLY A 428 2.51 -54.87 10.73
CA GLY A 428 2.52 -55.07 12.18
C GLY A 428 1.94 -56.37 12.66
N GLU A 429 1.35 -57.22 11.80
CA GLU A 429 0.84 -58.51 12.20
C GLU A 429 1.97 -59.42 12.77
N GLY A 430 1.81 -59.82 14.06
CA GLY A 430 2.77 -60.67 14.77
C GLY A 430 3.86 -59.92 15.56
N GLY A 431 3.86 -58.58 15.60
CA GLY A 431 4.80 -57.79 16.39
C GLY A 431 4.15 -56.54 17.01
N HIS A 432 4.79 -55.94 18.02
CA HIS A 432 4.38 -54.68 18.62
C HIS A 432 5.39 -53.61 18.24
N PHE A 433 4.87 -52.43 17.92
CA PHE A 433 5.67 -51.21 17.69
C PHE A 433 5.03 -50.03 18.40
N SER A 434 5.81 -49.00 18.67
CA SER A 434 5.38 -47.83 19.45
C SER A 434 5.49 -46.54 18.63
N LEU A 435 4.98 -45.43 19.19
CA LEU A 435 5.25 -44.14 18.61
C LEU A 435 6.72 -43.76 18.78
N GLY A 436 7.30 -43.15 17.74
CA GLY A 436 8.68 -42.67 17.68
C GLY A 436 8.79 -41.17 17.81
N ARG A 437 8.64 -40.49 16.68
CA ARG A 437 8.79 -39.02 16.56
C ARG A 437 7.46 -38.26 16.75
N VAL A 438 7.54 -37.10 17.41
CA VAL A 438 6.43 -36.14 17.55
C VAL A 438 6.89 -34.76 17.05
N ASP A 439 6.10 -34.13 16.18
CA ASP A 439 6.28 -32.72 15.84
C ASP A 439 5.54 -31.84 16.86
N GLY A 440 6.20 -31.58 17.99
CA GLY A 440 5.62 -30.81 19.10
C GLY A 440 5.34 -29.34 18.76
N THR A 441 5.79 -28.83 17.61
CA THR A 441 5.55 -27.43 17.18
C THR A 441 4.18 -27.24 16.55
N HIS A 442 3.53 -28.35 16.13
CA HIS A 442 2.23 -28.29 15.48
C HIS A 442 1.11 -27.89 16.47
N PRO A 443 0.15 -27.00 16.08
CA PRO A 443 -0.93 -26.50 16.94
C PRO A 443 -1.78 -27.59 17.61
N VAL A 444 -1.94 -28.75 16.99
CA VAL A 444 -2.65 -29.91 17.57
C VAL A 444 -2.04 -30.35 18.91
N PHE A 445 -0.74 -30.11 19.13
CA PHE A 445 -0.06 -30.47 20.38
C PHE A 445 0.06 -29.33 21.39
N SER A 446 -0.44 -28.15 21.05
CA SER A 446 -0.39 -26.98 21.94
C SER A 446 -1.15 -27.28 23.24
N GLY A 447 -0.46 -27.18 24.39
CA GLY A 447 -1.00 -27.43 25.72
C GLY A 447 -1.20 -28.92 26.05
N ILE A 448 -0.77 -29.86 25.18
CA ILE A 448 -0.76 -31.30 25.50
C ILE A 448 0.57 -31.66 26.17
N PHE A 449 1.67 -31.07 25.70
CA PHE A 449 3.00 -31.29 26.22
C PHE A 449 3.50 -30.02 26.92
N GLU A 450 3.76 -30.12 28.23
CA GLU A 450 4.39 -29.05 29.01
C GLU A 450 5.88 -29.31 29.13
N GLY A 451 6.72 -28.37 28.63
CA GLY A 451 8.17 -28.39 28.75
C GLY A 451 8.94 -28.85 27.52
N ALA A 452 10.28 -28.83 27.60
CA ALA A 452 11.19 -29.12 26.49
C ALA A 452 11.26 -30.60 26.10
N GLU A 453 10.85 -31.52 26.97
CA GLU A 453 10.82 -32.97 26.71
C GLU A 453 9.39 -33.50 26.60
N ILE A 454 9.07 -34.07 25.43
CA ILE A 454 7.80 -34.73 25.18
C ILE A 454 7.82 -36.12 25.87
N GLN A 455 7.40 -36.17 27.15
CA GLN A 455 7.31 -37.42 27.91
C GLN A 455 5.85 -37.84 28.04
N PHE A 456 5.51 -38.97 27.38
CA PHE A 456 4.22 -39.66 27.57
C PHE A 456 4.41 -41.18 27.45
N ALA A 457 3.55 -41.93 28.11
CA ALA A 457 3.55 -43.38 27.97
C ALA A 457 3.20 -43.78 26.52
N ARG A 458 4.22 -44.23 25.77
CA ARG A 458 4.11 -44.53 24.34
C ARG A 458 3.12 -45.66 24.09
N PRO A 459 2.07 -45.41 23.30
CA PRO A 459 1.12 -46.46 22.91
C PRO A 459 1.80 -47.60 22.14
N GLN A 460 1.27 -48.80 22.28
CA GLN A 460 1.70 -49.99 21.54
C GLN A 460 0.68 -50.29 20.47
N PHE A 461 1.17 -50.71 19.30
CA PHE A 461 0.36 -51.04 18.12
C PHE A 461 0.78 -52.40 17.58
N ASN A 462 -0.18 -53.14 17.05
CA ASN A 462 0.06 -54.42 16.35
C ASN A 462 -0.48 -54.40 14.91
N PHE A 463 -0.99 -53.25 14.45
CA PHE A 463 -1.49 -53.05 13.09
C PHE A 463 -1.40 -51.58 12.71
N ALA A 464 -0.96 -51.27 11.49
CA ALA A 464 -1.09 -49.98 10.86
C ALA A 464 -1.11 -50.06 9.34
N CYS A 465 -1.59 -49.04 8.68
CA CYS A 465 -1.56 -48.88 7.23
C CYS A 465 -0.33 -48.08 6.81
N ARG A 466 0.50 -48.62 5.92
CA ARG A 466 1.59 -47.86 5.28
C ARG A 466 1.06 -47.06 4.11
N VAL A 467 1.21 -45.77 4.15
CA VAL A 467 0.77 -44.83 3.10
C VAL A 467 1.95 -44.41 2.22
N ALA A 468 1.70 -44.14 0.94
CA ALA A 468 2.71 -43.58 0.07
C ALA A 468 3.07 -42.15 0.52
N SER A 469 4.35 -41.79 0.47
CA SER A 469 4.83 -40.47 0.80
C SER A 469 4.47 -39.46 -0.31
N ALA A 470 3.98 -38.30 0.04
CA ALA A 470 3.70 -37.19 -0.88
C ALA A 470 4.19 -35.86 -0.29
N PRO A 471 4.53 -34.86 -1.14
CA PRO A 471 5.08 -33.56 -0.69
C PRO A 471 4.11 -32.73 0.16
N ASP A 472 2.81 -32.93 -0.01
CA ASP A 472 1.72 -32.23 0.68
C ASP A 472 1.32 -32.89 2.03
N GLN A 473 2.02 -33.95 2.41
CA GLN A 473 1.81 -34.64 3.69
C GLN A 473 2.77 -34.12 4.76
N HIS A 474 2.22 -33.71 5.87
CA HIS A 474 2.99 -33.33 7.06
C HIS A 474 2.80 -34.35 8.17
N ALA A 475 3.83 -35.13 8.46
CA ALA A 475 3.79 -36.13 9.53
C ALA A 475 3.90 -35.48 10.90
N LEU A 476 2.84 -35.57 11.71
CA LEU A 476 2.75 -35.05 13.06
C LEU A 476 3.22 -36.03 14.11
N LEU A 477 2.85 -37.28 13.97
CA LEU A 477 3.31 -38.41 14.80
C LEU A 477 3.78 -39.54 13.87
N SER A 478 4.95 -40.11 14.15
CA SER A 478 5.46 -41.27 13.41
C SER A 478 5.67 -42.44 14.35
N PHE A 479 5.55 -43.66 13.82
CA PHE A 479 5.93 -44.86 14.52
C PHE A 479 7.44 -44.97 14.66
N SER A 480 7.91 -45.88 15.52
CA SER A 480 9.32 -46.26 15.64
C SER A 480 9.90 -46.84 14.34
N THR A 481 9.05 -47.33 13.44
CA THR A 481 9.41 -47.81 12.08
C THR A 481 9.71 -46.68 11.11
N GLY A 482 9.36 -45.43 11.44
CA GLY A 482 9.46 -44.24 10.55
C GLY A 482 8.20 -43.94 9.76
N ASP A 483 7.24 -44.88 9.67
CA ASP A 483 5.96 -44.66 9.01
C ASP A 483 5.09 -43.65 9.80
N PRO A 484 4.28 -42.78 9.16
CA PRO A 484 3.42 -41.83 9.86
C PRO A 484 2.26 -42.50 10.57
N TYR A 485 2.02 -42.19 11.85
CA TYR A 485 0.82 -42.56 12.61
C TYR A 485 -0.29 -41.51 12.43
N LEU A 486 0.06 -40.27 12.56
CA LEU A 486 -0.83 -39.12 12.32
C LEU A 486 -0.14 -38.15 11.36
N TYR A 487 -0.82 -37.84 10.29
CA TYR A 487 -0.34 -36.81 9.35
C TYR A 487 -1.47 -35.88 8.93
N GLU A 488 -1.07 -34.65 8.55
CA GLU A 488 -1.96 -33.61 8.00
C GLU A 488 -1.82 -33.58 6.47
N VAL A 489 -2.95 -33.35 5.78
CA VAL A 489 -3.00 -32.97 4.37
C VAL A 489 -3.85 -31.70 4.26
N ARG A 490 -3.34 -30.69 3.57
CA ARG A 490 -4.08 -29.44 3.28
C ARG A 490 -4.34 -29.37 1.79
N ARG A 491 -5.60 -29.15 1.42
CA ARG A 491 -5.98 -28.98 0.03
C ARG A 491 -7.12 -27.99 -0.09
N ASP A 492 -6.97 -27.06 -1.04
CA ASP A 492 -7.90 -25.94 -1.21
C ASP A 492 -8.12 -25.20 0.12
N GLU A 493 -9.35 -25.09 0.59
CA GLU A 493 -9.68 -24.51 1.88
C GLU A 493 -9.87 -25.57 2.99
N GLY A 494 -9.79 -26.86 2.67
CA GLY A 494 -9.98 -27.97 3.61
C GLY A 494 -8.68 -28.49 4.22
N ALA A 495 -8.79 -29.02 5.43
CA ALA A 495 -7.70 -29.73 6.11
C ALA A 495 -8.17 -31.13 6.56
N LEU A 496 -7.29 -32.10 6.42
CA LEU A 496 -7.51 -33.48 6.87
C LEU A 496 -6.43 -33.87 7.86
N LEU A 497 -6.86 -34.64 8.88
CA LEU A 497 -5.96 -35.38 9.75
C LEU A 497 -6.22 -36.87 9.55
N VAL A 498 -5.16 -37.63 9.24
CA VAL A 498 -5.25 -39.06 8.96
C VAL A 498 -4.47 -39.83 10.00
N PHE A 499 -5.19 -40.73 10.74
CA PHE A 499 -4.59 -41.74 11.61
C PHE A 499 -4.45 -43.02 10.82
N THR A 500 -3.27 -43.59 10.73
CA THR A 500 -2.98 -44.79 9.95
C THR A 500 -3.21 -46.08 10.72
N SER A 501 -3.63 -45.98 11.98
CA SER A 501 -4.04 -47.12 12.82
C SER A 501 -5.28 -46.74 13.63
N SER A 502 -6.19 -47.70 13.82
CA SER A 502 -7.47 -47.47 14.52
C SER A 502 -7.32 -47.49 16.04
N PHE A 503 -8.39 -47.01 16.73
CA PHE A 503 -8.47 -46.96 18.18
C PHE A 503 -9.06 -48.21 18.80
N GLU A 504 -9.19 -49.32 18.02
CA GLU A 504 -9.67 -50.58 18.52
C GLU A 504 -8.68 -51.18 19.52
N PRO A 505 -9.15 -51.72 20.70
CA PRO A 505 -8.30 -52.32 21.70
C PRO A 505 -7.48 -53.49 21.18
N GLU A 506 -7.98 -54.19 20.16
CA GLU A 506 -7.32 -55.30 19.50
C GLU A 506 -6.16 -54.83 18.60
N VAL A 507 -6.12 -53.57 18.23
CA VAL A 507 -5.13 -52.97 17.34
C VAL A 507 -4.10 -52.16 18.11
N SER A 508 -4.54 -51.41 19.10
CA SER A 508 -3.66 -50.54 19.90
C SER A 508 -4.20 -50.27 21.29
N ASP A 509 -3.33 -49.91 22.21
CA ASP A 509 -3.72 -49.43 23.54
C ASP A 509 -3.85 -47.90 23.57
N MET A 510 -3.86 -47.22 22.40
CA MET A 510 -3.92 -45.76 22.27
C MET A 510 -5.13 -45.15 22.99
N ALA A 511 -6.30 -45.81 22.87
CA ALA A 511 -7.54 -45.32 23.51
C ALA A 511 -7.50 -45.28 25.04
N TYR A 512 -6.59 -46.04 25.65
CA TYR A 512 -6.37 -46.08 27.11
C TYR A 512 -5.25 -45.13 27.61
N ARG A 513 -4.60 -44.43 26.68
CA ARG A 513 -3.50 -43.52 27.04
C ARG A 513 -4.03 -42.13 27.34
N THR A 514 -3.39 -41.46 28.29
CA THR A 514 -3.78 -40.10 28.74
C THR A 514 -3.76 -39.03 27.62
N ILE A 515 -2.94 -39.24 26.60
CA ILE A 515 -2.85 -38.39 25.42
C ILE A 515 -4.09 -38.46 24.50
N PHE A 516 -4.86 -39.57 24.53
CA PHE A 516 -5.89 -39.85 23.53
C PHE A 516 -7.00 -38.78 23.48
N ALA A 517 -7.69 -38.53 24.58
CA ALA A 517 -8.75 -37.53 24.61
C ALA A 517 -8.26 -36.10 24.30
N PRO A 518 -7.18 -35.58 24.89
CA PRO A 518 -6.61 -34.29 24.51
C PRO A 518 -6.25 -34.20 23.03
N LEU A 519 -5.63 -35.22 22.45
CA LEU A 519 -5.26 -35.23 21.05
C LEU A 519 -6.49 -35.14 20.12
N LEU A 520 -7.55 -35.90 20.42
CA LEU A 520 -8.79 -35.86 19.65
C LEU A 520 -9.46 -34.48 19.74
N HIS A 521 -9.60 -33.94 20.96
CA HIS A 521 -10.20 -32.62 21.15
C HIS A 521 -9.42 -31.54 20.41
N ARG A 522 -8.11 -31.54 20.53
CA ARG A 522 -7.25 -30.58 19.80
C ARG A 522 -7.32 -30.75 18.29
N SER A 523 -7.38 -31.98 17.81
CA SER A 523 -7.56 -32.28 16.38
C SER A 523 -8.88 -31.72 15.85
N ILE A 524 -9.97 -31.90 16.60
CA ILE A 524 -11.31 -31.38 16.25
C ILE A 524 -11.32 -29.85 16.24
N SER A 525 -10.85 -29.24 17.32
CA SER A 525 -10.84 -27.77 17.42
C SER A 525 -9.92 -27.13 16.36
N TYR A 526 -8.81 -27.79 16.05
CA TYR A 526 -7.87 -27.36 15.01
C TYR A 526 -8.53 -27.39 13.62
N LEU A 527 -9.17 -28.51 13.24
CA LEU A 527 -9.81 -28.63 11.93
C LEU A 527 -11.06 -27.74 11.81
N ALA A 528 -11.84 -27.62 12.88
CA ALA A 528 -13.00 -26.75 12.90
C ALA A 528 -12.62 -25.27 12.72
N ALA A 529 -11.48 -24.85 13.23
CA ALA A 529 -10.95 -23.50 13.04
C ALA A 529 -10.48 -23.22 11.61
N HIS A 530 -10.15 -24.27 10.82
CA HIS A 530 -9.74 -24.10 9.40
C HIS A 530 -10.94 -23.91 8.48
N GLY A 531 -12.04 -24.60 8.74
CA GLY A 531 -13.25 -24.56 7.90
C GLY A 531 -14.18 -23.39 8.20
N GLN A 532 -13.99 -22.66 9.28
CA GLN A 532 -14.78 -21.48 9.59
C GLN A 532 -14.03 -20.24 9.11
N ASN A 533 -14.74 -19.32 8.45
CA ASN A 533 -14.21 -18.02 8.03
C ASN A 533 -13.46 -17.36 9.20
N ARG A 534 -12.16 -17.56 9.27
CA ARG A 534 -11.29 -16.69 10.05
C ARG A 534 -11.51 -15.33 9.45
N GLY A 535 -12.00 -14.37 10.25
CA GLY A 535 -12.40 -13.07 9.77
C GLY A 535 -11.49 -12.59 8.65
N VAL A 536 -12.06 -12.41 7.48
CA VAL A 536 -11.29 -12.02 6.30
C VAL A 536 -10.96 -10.55 6.49
N GLU A 537 -9.68 -10.24 6.55
CA GLU A 537 -9.22 -8.87 6.44
C GLU A 537 -9.24 -8.49 4.94
N LEU A 538 -9.89 -7.37 4.63
CA LEU A 538 -9.98 -6.80 3.30
C LEU A 538 -9.26 -5.45 3.28
N SER A 539 -8.67 -5.11 2.14
CA SER A 539 -8.21 -3.76 1.88
C SER A 539 -9.38 -2.87 1.44
N ALA A 540 -9.34 -1.59 1.81
CA ALA A 540 -10.34 -0.63 1.36
C ALA A 540 -10.43 -0.62 -0.19
N GLY A 541 -11.65 -0.77 -0.71
CA GLY A 541 -11.94 -0.89 -2.14
C GLY A 541 -11.95 -2.31 -2.69
N GLU A 542 -11.53 -3.33 -1.93
CA GLU A 542 -11.69 -4.73 -2.33
C GLU A 542 -13.15 -5.16 -2.22
N VAL A 543 -13.59 -6.02 -3.16
CA VAL A 543 -14.96 -6.53 -3.17
C VAL A 543 -15.16 -7.52 -2.04
N LEU A 544 -16.08 -7.20 -1.14
CA LEU A 544 -16.56 -8.11 -0.12
C LEU A 544 -17.38 -9.21 -0.79
N ARG A 545 -17.02 -10.46 -0.54
CA ARG A 545 -17.69 -11.62 -1.13
C ARG A 545 -18.15 -12.61 -0.07
N TYR A 546 -19.40 -13.04 -0.17
CA TYR A 546 -20.00 -14.03 0.74
C TYR A 546 -20.82 -15.06 -0.04
N ARG A 547 -20.59 -16.34 0.25
CA ARG A 547 -21.36 -17.44 -0.32
C ARG A 547 -22.57 -17.74 0.55
N LEU A 548 -23.75 -17.68 -0.02
CA LEU A 548 -25.00 -17.94 0.67
C LEU A 548 -25.31 -19.44 0.76
N ALA A 549 -25.81 -19.88 1.93
CA ALA A 549 -26.46 -21.17 2.07
C ALA A 549 -27.88 -21.13 1.50
N GLY A 550 -28.40 -22.28 1.04
CA GLY A 550 -29.72 -22.33 0.38
C GLY A 550 -30.89 -21.75 1.17
N GLN A 551 -30.87 -21.90 2.51
CA GLN A 551 -31.90 -21.33 3.41
C GLN A 551 -31.76 -19.81 3.64
N GLU A 552 -30.69 -19.18 3.20
CA GLU A 552 -30.47 -17.73 3.31
C GLU A 552 -30.98 -16.97 2.08
N LEU A 553 -31.23 -17.68 0.97
CA LEU A 553 -31.64 -17.10 -0.32
C LEU A 553 -32.99 -16.37 -0.26
N GLN A 554 -33.87 -16.76 0.66
CA GLN A 554 -35.23 -16.19 0.79
C GLN A 554 -35.30 -15.04 1.79
N LYS A 555 -34.17 -14.66 2.40
CA LYS A 555 -34.12 -13.66 3.47
C LYS A 555 -33.79 -12.28 2.91
N GLN A 556 -34.20 -11.25 3.63
CA GLN A 556 -33.74 -9.89 3.37
C GLN A 556 -32.29 -9.80 3.85
N LEU A 557 -31.39 -9.42 2.92
CA LEU A 557 -29.97 -9.34 3.15
C LEU A 557 -29.52 -7.87 3.19
N GLU A 558 -28.81 -7.51 4.25
CA GLU A 558 -28.36 -6.15 4.51
C GLU A 558 -26.88 -6.14 4.87
N ILE A 559 -26.12 -5.22 4.28
CA ILE A 559 -24.75 -4.93 4.71
C ILE A 559 -24.75 -3.62 5.49
N HIS A 560 -24.37 -3.72 6.76
CA HIS A 560 -24.17 -2.57 7.63
C HIS A 560 -22.73 -2.10 7.50
N ARG A 561 -22.54 -0.81 7.17
CA ARG A 561 -21.25 -0.16 6.97
C ARG A 561 -20.75 0.53 8.24
N PRO A 562 -19.42 0.83 8.35
CA PRO A 562 -18.83 1.52 9.51
C PRO A 562 -19.40 2.92 9.76
N ASP A 563 -19.83 3.62 8.68
CA ASP A 563 -20.44 4.96 8.74
C ASP A 563 -21.90 4.97 9.21
N GLY A 564 -22.44 3.80 9.57
CA GLY A 564 -23.84 3.62 9.95
C GLY A 564 -24.80 3.44 8.78
N GLY A 565 -24.30 3.48 7.53
CA GLY A 565 -25.10 3.20 6.34
C GLY A 565 -25.51 1.72 6.27
N VAL A 566 -26.65 1.47 5.64
CA VAL A 566 -27.19 0.13 5.41
C VAL A 566 -27.50 -0.03 3.93
N ASP A 567 -26.86 -1.00 3.29
CA ASP A 567 -27.05 -1.32 1.89
C ASP A 567 -27.86 -2.62 1.75
N LEU A 568 -28.98 -2.56 1.05
CA LEU A 568 -29.74 -3.75 0.67
C LEU A 568 -29.00 -4.46 -0.47
N VAL A 569 -28.74 -5.77 -0.30
CA VAL A 569 -27.99 -6.55 -1.26
C VAL A 569 -28.82 -7.74 -1.77
N HIS A 570 -28.61 -8.06 -3.04
CA HIS A 570 -29.28 -9.18 -3.69
C HIS A 570 -28.27 -10.22 -4.13
N PRO A 571 -28.57 -11.52 -3.94
CA PRO A 571 -27.68 -12.59 -4.35
C PRO A 571 -27.52 -12.67 -5.88
N GLY A 572 -26.30 -12.74 -6.35
CA GLY A 572 -25.95 -13.18 -7.69
C GLY A 572 -25.91 -14.72 -7.74
N ILE A 573 -26.55 -15.32 -8.73
CA ILE A 573 -26.55 -16.78 -8.91
C ILE A 573 -25.57 -17.15 -10.02
N THR A 574 -24.62 -18.02 -9.70
CA THR A 574 -23.63 -18.57 -10.63
C THR A 574 -23.71 -20.10 -10.66
N ALA A 575 -22.99 -20.73 -11.58
CA ALA A 575 -22.87 -22.20 -11.62
C ALA A 575 -22.27 -22.79 -10.34
N SER A 576 -21.46 -22.02 -9.59
CA SER A 576 -20.81 -22.42 -8.34
C SER A 576 -21.66 -22.13 -7.10
N GLY A 577 -22.84 -21.52 -7.21
CA GLY A 577 -23.75 -21.18 -6.12
C GLY A 577 -24.22 -19.74 -6.11
N ALA A 578 -24.86 -19.34 -5.01
CA ALA A 578 -25.32 -17.99 -4.81
C ALA A 578 -24.30 -17.19 -3.99
N TRP A 579 -24.01 -15.96 -4.43
CA TRP A 579 -23.01 -15.08 -3.84
C TRP A 579 -23.53 -13.68 -3.61
N ILE A 580 -23.05 -13.03 -2.57
CA ILE A 580 -23.15 -11.59 -2.36
C ILE A 580 -21.79 -11.00 -2.72
N ASP A 581 -21.77 -10.08 -3.68
CA ASP A 581 -20.61 -9.24 -4.01
C ASP A 581 -20.96 -7.79 -3.66
N HIS A 582 -20.13 -7.14 -2.83
CA HIS A 582 -20.33 -5.75 -2.41
C HIS A 582 -19.04 -4.96 -2.58
N ALA A 583 -19.06 -3.96 -3.45
CA ALA A 583 -17.89 -3.16 -3.82
C ALA A 583 -17.75 -1.85 -3.01
N ALA A 584 -18.78 -1.44 -2.26
CA ALA A 584 -18.75 -0.20 -1.49
C ALA A 584 -18.00 -0.36 -0.15
N THR A 585 -16.74 -0.79 -0.23
CA THR A 585 -15.83 -1.05 0.90
C THR A 585 -14.75 0.03 1.05
N GLY A 586 -15.01 1.25 0.58
CA GLY A 586 -14.01 2.33 0.57
C GLY A 586 -13.71 2.94 1.93
N ILE A 587 -14.47 2.65 2.97
CA ILE A 587 -14.31 3.20 4.34
C ILE A 587 -13.73 2.12 5.25
N PRO A 588 -12.58 2.34 5.90
CA PRO A 588 -12.04 1.40 6.89
C PRO A 588 -12.99 1.20 8.07
N GLY A 589 -13.07 -0.04 8.57
CA GLY A 589 -13.93 -0.39 9.69
C GLY A 589 -14.52 -1.79 9.55
N LEU A 590 -15.56 -2.05 10.35
CA LEU A 590 -16.24 -3.34 10.41
C LEU A 590 -17.50 -3.32 9.57
N TYR A 591 -17.58 -4.22 8.60
CA TYR A 591 -18.76 -4.47 7.77
C TYR A 591 -19.47 -5.73 8.25
N SER A 592 -20.79 -5.71 8.40
CA SER A 592 -21.54 -6.89 8.81
C SER A 592 -22.69 -7.20 7.85
N LEU A 593 -22.71 -8.44 7.34
CA LEU A 593 -23.84 -8.99 6.59
C LEU A 593 -24.88 -9.55 7.56
N ARG A 594 -26.12 -9.16 7.38
CA ARG A 594 -27.26 -9.64 8.16
C ARG A 594 -28.35 -10.22 7.28
N ALA A 595 -29.03 -11.23 7.79
CA ALA A 595 -30.22 -11.81 7.21
C ALA A 595 -31.35 -11.78 8.24
N ASP A 596 -32.45 -11.07 7.95
CA ASP A 596 -33.57 -10.86 8.90
C ASP A 596 -33.08 -10.40 10.30
N GLY A 597 -32.10 -9.48 10.32
CA GLY A 597 -31.48 -8.96 11.54
C GLY A 597 -30.44 -9.88 12.20
N LYS A 598 -30.33 -11.15 11.81
CA LYS A 598 -29.30 -12.07 12.30
C LYS A 598 -28.00 -11.87 11.54
N ARG A 599 -26.89 -11.68 12.28
CA ARG A 599 -25.55 -11.51 11.70
C ARG A 599 -25.04 -12.83 11.10
N LEU A 600 -24.70 -12.83 9.81
CA LEU A 600 -24.14 -13.97 9.09
C LEU A 600 -22.61 -13.91 9.05
N ALA A 601 -22.07 -12.73 8.73
CA ALA A 601 -20.62 -12.54 8.61
C ALA A 601 -20.20 -11.13 9.02
N VAL A 602 -18.90 -10.98 9.38
CA VAL A 602 -18.28 -9.69 9.68
C VAL A 602 -16.90 -9.66 9.00
N TRP A 603 -16.59 -8.55 8.37
CA TRP A 603 -15.29 -8.29 7.74
C TRP A 603 -14.64 -7.07 8.34
N ALA A 604 -13.33 -7.13 8.48
CA ALA A 604 -12.51 -5.99 8.83
C ALA A 604 -11.92 -5.40 7.55
N VAL A 605 -12.32 -4.18 7.21
CA VAL A 605 -11.75 -3.44 6.09
C VAL A 605 -10.72 -2.46 6.63
N ASN A 606 -9.51 -2.50 6.12
CA ASN A 606 -8.38 -1.68 6.56
C ASN A 606 -7.73 -0.94 5.40
N ILE A 607 -6.95 0.08 5.73
CA ILE A 607 -6.05 0.73 4.77
C ILE A 607 -5.01 -0.31 4.32
N PRO A 608 -4.76 -0.44 3.00
CA PRO A 608 -3.73 -1.35 2.50
C PRO A 608 -2.37 -1.05 3.13
N ALA A 609 -1.65 -2.10 3.58
CA ALA A 609 -0.37 -1.92 4.28
C ALA A 609 0.68 -1.15 3.45
N ARG A 610 0.60 -1.21 2.12
CA ARG A 610 1.48 -0.46 1.22
C ARG A 610 1.30 1.07 1.30
N GLU A 611 0.08 1.55 1.65
CA GLU A 611 -0.21 2.98 1.85
C GLU A 611 0.39 3.54 3.15
N LEU A 612 0.76 2.65 4.07
CA LEU A 612 1.35 3.00 5.37
C LEU A 612 2.89 3.08 5.31
N ASP A 613 3.47 2.81 4.15
CA ASP A 613 4.91 2.94 3.89
C ASP A 613 5.21 4.33 3.32
N LEU A 614 5.55 5.27 4.19
CA LEU A 614 5.81 6.67 3.83
C LEU A 614 7.18 6.90 3.15
N ARG A 615 7.89 5.84 2.73
CA ARG A 615 9.14 5.98 1.97
C ARG A 615 8.86 6.62 0.62
N ARG A 616 9.66 7.61 0.29
CA ARG A 616 9.51 8.38 -0.94
C ARG A 616 10.27 7.74 -2.09
N ALA A 617 9.76 7.91 -3.30
CA ALA A 617 10.49 7.59 -4.50
C ALA A 617 11.71 8.53 -4.65
N GLU A 618 12.82 8.00 -5.13
CA GLU A 618 14.00 8.79 -5.44
C GLU A 618 13.68 9.74 -6.60
N ARG A 619 14.14 10.99 -6.47
CA ARG A 619 13.90 12.04 -7.49
C ARG A 619 14.38 11.61 -8.87
N GLU A 620 15.57 11.04 -8.95
CA GLU A 620 16.17 10.55 -10.20
C GLU A 620 15.29 9.48 -10.85
N LEU A 621 14.71 8.56 -10.06
CA LEU A 621 13.80 7.54 -10.57
C LEU A 621 12.54 8.17 -11.18
N VAL A 622 11.96 9.18 -10.51
CA VAL A 622 10.75 9.87 -10.95
C VAL A 622 11.01 10.67 -12.23
N GLU A 623 12.14 11.39 -12.29
CA GLU A 623 12.52 12.20 -13.46
C GLU A 623 12.88 11.33 -14.68
N ASP A 624 13.69 10.29 -14.48
CA ASP A 624 14.21 9.48 -15.59
C ASP A 624 13.20 8.44 -16.10
N SER A 625 12.53 7.71 -15.17
CA SER A 625 11.64 6.61 -15.56
C SER A 625 10.23 7.06 -15.93
N HIS A 626 9.78 8.16 -15.35
CA HIS A 626 8.42 8.68 -15.56
C HIS A 626 8.37 10.01 -16.34
N HIS A 627 9.53 10.56 -16.71
CA HIS A 627 9.68 11.80 -17.50
C HIS A 627 8.95 13.00 -16.87
N LEU A 628 8.98 13.11 -15.54
CA LEU A 628 8.36 14.18 -14.78
C LEU A 628 9.37 15.29 -14.47
N HIS A 629 9.04 16.54 -14.76
CA HIS A 629 9.82 17.69 -14.31
C HIS A 629 9.51 17.99 -12.84
N TRP A 630 10.52 17.87 -11.98
CA TRP A 630 10.36 18.09 -10.55
C TRP A 630 10.23 19.57 -10.21
N VAL A 631 9.18 19.94 -9.46
CA VAL A 631 8.95 21.29 -8.97
C VAL A 631 9.56 21.40 -7.57
N ASP A 632 10.65 22.15 -7.43
CA ASP A 632 11.39 22.24 -6.15
C ASP A 632 10.59 22.93 -5.04
N ASP A 633 9.75 23.90 -5.38
CA ASP A 633 8.93 24.66 -4.43
C ASP A 633 7.47 24.69 -4.90
N PRO A 634 6.59 23.82 -4.36
CA PRO A 634 5.16 23.80 -4.68
C PRO A 634 4.45 25.15 -4.43
N ALA A 635 4.94 25.95 -3.47
CA ALA A 635 4.39 27.26 -3.17
C ALA A 635 4.63 28.30 -4.29
N ARG A 636 5.61 28.05 -5.16
CA ARG A 636 5.95 28.88 -6.31
C ARG A 636 5.70 28.20 -7.66
N ILE A 637 4.78 27.27 -7.69
CA ILE A 637 4.46 26.51 -8.92
C ILE A 637 4.05 27.43 -10.07
N ASP A 638 3.35 28.53 -9.78
CA ASP A 638 2.94 29.50 -10.77
C ASP A 638 4.14 30.19 -11.45
N GLN A 639 5.17 30.53 -10.69
CA GLN A 639 6.40 31.10 -11.22
C GLN A 639 7.14 30.07 -12.07
N PHE A 640 7.30 28.84 -11.58
CA PHE A 640 7.96 27.76 -12.26
C PHE A 640 7.33 27.49 -13.64
N ILE A 641 5.99 27.34 -13.67
CA ILE A 641 5.25 27.05 -14.93
C ILE A 641 5.37 28.25 -15.91
N ARG A 642 5.32 29.49 -15.40
CA ARG A 642 5.50 30.68 -16.25
C ARG A 642 6.90 30.70 -16.88
N GLU A 643 7.94 30.41 -16.10
CA GLU A 643 9.31 30.33 -16.60
C GLU A 643 9.49 29.24 -17.66
N GLU A 644 8.86 28.06 -17.46
CA GLU A 644 8.87 26.95 -18.43
C GLU A 644 8.06 27.28 -19.71
N ARG A 645 6.90 27.92 -19.59
CA ARG A 645 6.06 28.30 -20.74
C ARG A 645 6.64 29.45 -21.56
N ILE A 646 7.18 30.49 -20.89
CA ILE A 646 7.59 31.75 -21.49
C ILE A 646 9.12 31.79 -21.71
N GLY A 647 9.88 31.05 -20.92
CA GLY A 647 11.33 31.09 -20.80
C GLY A 647 11.78 32.12 -19.76
N ARG A 648 13.02 32.02 -19.33
CA ARG A 648 13.61 32.92 -18.33
C ARG A 648 13.82 34.31 -18.94
N GLU A 649 13.24 35.33 -18.32
CA GLU A 649 13.40 36.74 -18.70
C GLU A 649 14.70 37.28 -18.09
N TYR A 650 15.61 37.76 -18.91
CA TYR A 650 16.91 38.32 -18.48
C TYR A 650 16.90 39.87 -18.35
N TRP A 651 15.74 40.50 -18.26
CA TRP A 651 15.65 41.94 -18.25
C TRP A 651 16.32 42.61 -17.02
N ARG A 652 16.27 41.98 -15.84
CA ARG A 652 16.91 42.46 -14.60
C ARG A 652 18.42 42.46 -14.72
N GLU A 653 19.00 41.41 -15.18
CA GLU A 653 20.44 41.21 -15.40
C GLU A 653 20.96 42.19 -16.45
N LEU A 654 20.19 42.40 -17.53
CA LEU A 654 20.51 43.35 -18.57
C LEU A 654 20.44 44.79 -18.08
N LEU A 655 19.41 45.15 -17.30
CA LEU A 655 19.32 46.48 -16.71
C LEU A 655 20.44 46.75 -15.70
N LEU A 656 20.78 45.77 -14.85
CA LEU A 656 21.90 45.88 -13.92
C LEU A 656 23.24 46.01 -14.65
N ALA A 657 23.46 45.24 -15.69
CA ALA A 657 24.67 45.36 -16.54
C ALA A 657 24.76 46.72 -17.21
N GLY A 658 23.63 47.21 -17.74
CA GLY A 658 23.54 48.57 -18.33
C GLY A 658 23.87 49.67 -17.34
N LEU A 659 23.29 49.58 -16.08
CA LEU A 659 23.58 50.51 -15.01
C LEU A 659 25.05 50.49 -14.58
N LEU A 660 25.65 49.28 -14.49
CA LEU A 660 27.05 49.09 -14.10
C LEU A 660 28.01 49.70 -15.16
N LEU A 661 27.66 49.54 -16.45
CA LEU A 661 28.42 50.19 -17.55
C LEU A 661 28.31 51.72 -17.48
N LEU A 662 27.15 52.30 -17.14
CA LEU A 662 27.00 53.75 -16.94
C LEU A 662 27.81 54.25 -15.75
N LEU A 663 27.85 53.51 -14.66
CA LEU A 663 28.68 53.84 -13.48
C LEU A 663 30.17 53.79 -13.83
N LEU A 664 30.60 52.81 -14.61
CA LEU A 664 31.97 52.67 -15.09
C LEU A 664 32.35 53.84 -16.05
N GLU A 665 31.42 54.24 -16.96
CA GLU A 665 31.58 55.40 -17.81
C GLU A 665 31.79 56.67 -16.97
N MET A 666 30.93 56.85 -15.93
CA MET A 666 31.00 58.01 -15.05
C MET A 666 32.29 58.05 -14.24
N ALA A 667 32.79 56.89 -13.75
CA ALA A 667 34.09 56.81 -13.05
C ALA A 667 35.24 57.21 -13.94
N LEU A 668 35.27 56.64 -15.20
CA LEU A 668 36.29 57.02 -16.20
C LEU A 668 36.22 58.47 -16.65
N TYR A 669 35.03 59.10 -16.56
CA TYR A 669 34.85 60.52 -16.85
C TYR A 669 35.37 61.41 -15.72
N ARG A 670 35.16 61.03 -14.44
CA ARG A 670 35.52 61.77 -13.22
C ARG A 670 37.03 61.93 -13.04
N GLU A 671 37.85 60.99 -13.45
CA GLU A 671 39.32 61.09 -13.49
C GLU A 671 39.87 62.29 -14.34
N LYS A 672 39.00 62.96 -15.07
CA LYS A 672 39.36 64.18 -15.85
C LYS A 672 39.20 65.50 -15.05
N GLY A 673 38.63 65.44 -13.82
CA GLY A 673 38.23 66.63 -13.06
C GLY A 673 39.21 67.09 -11.97
N GLU A 674 40.31 66.40 -11.76
CA GLU A 674 41.35 66.91 -10.88
C GLU A 674 42.15 67.95 -11.63
N LEU A 675 41.79 69.24 -11.42
CA LEU A 675 42.62 70.38 -11.72
C LEU A 675 43.93 70.31 -10.92
N PRO A 676 45.07 70.66 -11.48
CA PRO A 676 46.36 70.68 -10.77
C PRO A 676 46.17 71.58 -9.53
N SER A 677 46.61 71.07 -8.41
CA SER A 677 46.58 71.77 -7.13
C SER A 677 47.22 73.08 -7.20
N GLU A 678 46.69 74.09 -6.48
CA GLU A 678 47.18 75.50 -6.42
C GLU A 678 48.68 75.58 -6.09
N GLU A 679 49.34 74.51 -5.58
CA GLU A 679 50.77 74.47 -5.31
C GLU A 679 51.64 74.44 -6.54
N GLU A 680 51.25 73.75 -7.64
CA GLU A 680 51.98 73.77 -8.93
C GLU A 680 51.86 75.07 -9.67
N SER A 681 50.81 75.90 -9.39
CA SER A 681 50.61 77.24 -9.97
C SER A 681 51.46 78.28 -9.27
N GLN A 682 51.92 78.08 -8.02
CA GLN A 682 52.82 79.00 -7.32
C GLN A 682 54.28 78.74 -7.61
N GLU A 683 54.73 77.51 -7.94
CA GLU A 683 56.10 77.31 -8.37
C GLU A 683 56.43 77.90 -9.74
N MET A 684 55.47 77.94 -10.69
CA MET A 684 55.69 78.57 -12.00
C MET A 684 55.74 80.10 -11.94
N ARG A 685 55.30 80.77 -10.84
CA ARG A 685 55.40 82.24 -10.65
C ARG A 685 56.65 82.64 -9.88
N ARG A 686 57.48 81.72 -9.38
CA ARG A 686 58.73 82.06 -8.68
C ARG A 686 60.01 81.88 -9.52
N GLY A 687 59.82 81.43 -10.75
CA GLY A 687 60.92 81.16 -11.69
C GLY A 687 60.99 82.02 -12.97
N SER A 688 60.36 83.25 -12.89
CA SER A 688 60.53 84.30 -13.99
C SER A 688 61.14 85.57 -13.44
#